data_05334639f4f9cd502992f801d3bf0faf
#
_entry.id   05334639f4f9cd502992f801d3bf0faf
#
_cell.length_a   1.000
_cell.length_b   1.000
_cell.length_c   1.000
_cell.angle_alpha   90.00
_cell.angle_beta   90.00
_cell.angle_gamma   90.00
#
_symmetry.space_group_name_H-M   'P 1'
#
loop_
_entity.id
_entity.type
_entity.pdbx_description
1 polymer ?
#
loop_
_entity_poly.entity_id
_entity_poly.type
_entity_poly.pdbx_seq_one_letter_code
_entity_poly.pdbx_strand_id
1 'polypeptide(L)'
;MKFLNTNAQSLQFKVNELKDKLDEEEIKIAGITESWGQTWKEASLEIEGFINYKKNRIDGKRGGGCIIYVSEELKSYQCKELENIPGDDSVWCWVKLADETKVLVGCIYRCPESPQHNNRLIMEQIVKACDIAGQNRILLMGDFNLKEINWIEDEAIGSHIALPFMFKECMKDCFLYQHVREPTRFRNEQESTLDLVFTREEEDVKNITIDNPLGKSDHAMVVGDLICEWRANSIFKPSRLYHKADFEEINKLISEVNWEAEFEGKTLQQKWEIFKKKVEEIINLCVPLSEPKKYRAPWMNRKVVRVYKKKYHAWKRYMEHRRSARWREYVRNRNDAIRIARDERRKFEKKLAKEVGLNRRGFFKYVNSKLTVRPQITALSKENGELTHDEKEMCNIGNKCFHSAFTRPVDGEELPEMDQLCEVDISNVEITPELVKSKLEKLNKYKSCGPDNIHPHLLKEAAPSLCLPLSIIFKDSLEKGETPVDWKTANITPIFKKGDRNNPANYRPVSLTSQVCKVLESIVREKMIEHLNENNLLSEDQHGFREGRSCLSNLLTTLEDWTSILDDKDCVDVAYLDFSKAFDLVSHKHLLLKLQKHGINGQIGNWIKAFLENRKQRVVIRGCKSDELNVLSGVPQGSVLGPILFLIFINDLPKCTTCPVCLFADDSKIYCRVPRESNGKPELEGAHELLQKDLHELHKWASKWKMSFNVNKCKIMHLGYSNAKHEYELDGTTLDETTEEKDLGVLIDNELKFSKHIKSKVAQANRLIGLIKISFETLDDDMFKNLYNTLIRPLLEYCVQVWSPHMQKDIELLENVQRRATKLVWRLRNMEYDERLKELKLTRLEDRRIRGDMILTYRLINGKENVDYRKFFTLVDDHYDLRGHSMKIARTNMSLDVRRYFFSRRVVKKWNSLSEDEVEAPSTAAFKRIYDKKEKDGR
;
A
#
# COMPACT_ATOMS: atom_id res chain seq x y z
N MET A 1 1.59 -12.21 -35.68
CA MET A 1 1.61 -12.13 -34.22
C MET A 1 2.42 -13.31 -33.69
N LYS A 2 3.53 -13.06 -32.92
CA LYS A 2 4.38 -14.15 -32.44
C LYS A 2 3.80 -14.90 -31.25
N PHE A 3 3.95 -16.23 -31.24
CA PHE A 3 3.58 -17.09 -30.12
C PHE A 3 4.74 -18.00 -29.69
N LEU A 4 4.62 -18.58 -28.48
CA LEU A 4 5.56 -19.52 -27.91
C LEU A 4 4.82 -20.68 -27.22
N ASN A 5 5.31 -21.92 -27.40
CA ASN A 5 4.87 -23.10 -26.64
C ASN A 5 6.07 -23.83 -26.04
N THR A 6 5.97 -24.28 -24.76
CA THR A 6 7.03 -25.09 -24.13
C THR A 6 6.55 -25.81 -22.88
N ASN A 7 7.10 -26.99 -22.62
CA ASN A 7 6.99 -27.66 -21.34
C ASN A 7 8.09 -27.15 -20.38
N ALA A 8 7.66 -26.47 -19.31
CA ALA A 8 8.60 -25.81 -18.40
C ALA A 8 9.24 -26.74 -17.36
N GLN A 9 8.68 -27.92 -17.09
CA GLN A 9 9.12 -28.76 -15.96
C GLN A 9 9.39 -27.94 -14.68
N SER A 10 8.34 -27.27 -14.19
CA SER A 10 8.34 -26.22 -13.16
C SER A 10 8.82 -24.85 -13.64
N LEU A 11 7.92 -23.88 -13.56
CA LEU A 11 8.19 -22.49 -13.95
C LEU A 11 8.77 -21.64 -12.81
N GLN A 12 8.75 -22.13 -11.57
CA GLN A 12 9.02 -21.37 -10.34
C GLN A 12 10.29 -20.49 -10.37
N PHE A 13 11.39 -20.99 -10.95
CA PHE A 13 12.66 -20.24 -11.02
C PHE A 13 13.02 -19.81 -12.46
N LYS A 14 12.11 -20.00 -13.41
CA LYS A 14 12.32 -19.79 -14.84
C LYS A 14 11.50 -18.63 -15.39
N VAL A 15 10.56 -18.06 -14.60
CA VAL A 15 9.66 -16.96 -15.01
C VAL A 15 10.41 -15.77 -15.60
N ASN A 16 11.56 -15.40 -15.02
CA ASN A 16 12.33 -14.26 -15.53
C ASN A 16 13.04 -14.56 -16.85
N GLU A 17 13.53 -15.79 -17.04
CA GLU A 17 14.11 -16.24 -18.30
C GLU A 17 13.03 -16.30 -19.39
N LEU A 18 11.84 -16.81 -19.05
CA LEU A 18 10.69 -16.78 -19.94
C LEU A 18 10.32 -15.35 -20.32
N LYS A 19 10.22 -14.45 -19.33
CA LYS A 19 9.90 -13.04 -19.57
C LYS A 19 10.87 -12.38 -20.54
N ASP A 20 12.18 -12.55 -20.31
CA ASP A 20 13.19 -12.01 -21.22
C ASP A 20 12.99 -12.52 -22.64
N LYS A 21 12.65 -13.80 -22.80
CA LYS A 21 12.38 -14.40 -24.10
C LYS A 21 11.13 -13.81 -24.75
N LEU A 22 10.03 -13.63 -23.96
CA LEU A 22 8.81 -13.00 -24.44
C LEU A 22 9.06 -11.56 -24.95
N ASP A 23 9.90 -10.82 -24.23
CA ASP A 23 10.24 -9.43 -24.57
C ASP A 23 11.25 -9.33 -25.75
N GLU A 24 12.28 -10.22 -25.78
CA GLU A 24 13.29 -10.18 -26.86
C GLU A 24 12.72 -10.56 -28.22
N GLU A 25 11.85 -11.57 -28.26
CA GLU A 25 11.23 -12.06 -29.49
C GLU A 25 9.89 -11.37 -29.80
N GLU A 26 9.44 -10.42 -28.96
CA GLU A 26 8.14 -9.72 -29.10
C GLU A 26 6.93 -10.67 -29.14
N ILE A 27 7.00 -11.74 -28.33
CA ILE A 27 5.96 -12.75 -28.23
C ILE A 27 4.73 -12.16 -27.58
N LYS A 28 3.56 -12.38 -28.18
CA LYS A 28 2.27 -11.85 -27.68
C LYS A 28 1.43 -12.91 -26.98
N ILE A 29 1.62 -14.19 -27.30
CA ILE A 29 0.92 -15.32 -26.68
C ILE A 29 1.93 -16.40 -26.32
N ALA A 30 1.87 -16.96 -25.09
CA ALA A 30 2.70 -18.08 -24.73
C ALA A 30 1.90 -19.16 -23.99
N GLY A 31 1.97 -20.39 -24.48
CA GLY A 31 1.45 -21.59 -23.84
C GLY A 31 2.53 -22.32 -23.07
N ILE A 32 2.30 -22.56 -21.79
CA ILE A 32 3.28 -23.22 -20.92
C ILE A 32 2.63 -24.42 -20.27
N THR A 33 3.19 -25.60 -20.47
CA THR A 33 2.80 -26.85 -19.81
C THR A 33 3.74 -27.21 -18.67
N GLU A 34 3.34 -28.09 -17.78
CA GLU A 34 4.07 -28.47 -16.56
C GLU A 34 4.53 -27.25 -15.74
N SER A 35 3.62 -26.30 -15.51
CA SER A 35 3.89 -25.10 -14.71
C SER A 35 4.20 -25.39 -13.24
N TRP A 36 3.68 -26.51 -12.68
CA TRP A 36 3.76 -26.97 -11.30
C TRP A 36 3.26 -25.91 -10.31
N GLY A 37 2.24 -25.18 -10.69
CA GLY A 37 1.58 -24.18 -9.83
C GLY A 37 0.82 -24.85 -8.69
N GLN A 38 1.21 -24.57 -7.46
CA GLN A 38 0.41 -24.87 -6.27
C GLN A 38 -0.10 -23.56 -5.69
N THR A 39 -1.25 -23.57 -5.02
CA THR A 39 -1.95 -22.37 -4.53
C THR A 39 -1.09 -21.34 -3.79
N TRP A 40 -0.04 -21.74 -3.10
CA TRP A 40 0.90 -20.86 -2.40
C TRP A 40 2.06 -20.35 -3.27
N LYS A 41 2.25 -20.90 -4.49
CA LYS A 41 3.30 -20.56 -5.45
C LYS A 41 2.77 -19.78 -6.66
N GLU A 42 1.46 -19.66 -6.78
CA GLU A 42 0.80 -19.01 -7.92
C GLU A 42 1.25 -17.57 -8.14
N ALA A 43 1.43 -16.83 -7.07
CA ALA A 43 1.92 -15.45 -7.11
C ALA A 43 3.31 -15.29 -7.76
N SER A 44 4.13 -16.35 -7.80
CA SER A 44 5.46 -16.32 -8.38
C SER A 44 5.48 -16.54 -9.90
N LEU A 45 4.34 -16.85 -10.49
CA LEU A 45 4.19 -17.17 -11.92
C LEU A 45 3.70 -16.00 -12.76
N GLU A 46 3.48 -14.83 -12.17
CA GLU A 46 3.05 -13.65 -12.91
C GLU A 46 4.19 -12.99 -13.70
N ILE A 47 3.83 -12.54 -14.90
CA ILE A 47 4.71 -11.80 -15.79
C ILE A 47 4.08 -10.43 -16.04
N GLU A 48 4.78 -9.35 -15.67
CA GLU A 48 4.31 -7.98 -15.90
C GLU A 48 4.24 -7.68 -17.41
N GLY A 49 3.12 -7.08 -17.86
CA GLY A 49 2.83 -6.87 -19.26
C GLY A 49 2.03 -8.02 -19.91
N PHE A 50 1.73 -9.06 -19.12
CA PHE A 50 0.94 -10.20 -19.60
C PHE A 50 -0.21 -10.53 -18.65
N ILE A 51 -1.37 -10.81 -19.22
CA ILE A 51 -2.48 -11.45 -18.51
C ILE A 51 -2.23 -12.95 -18.56
N ASN A 52 -2.41 -13.65 -17.42
CA ASN A 52 -2.30 -15.11 -17.38
C ASN A 52 -3.65 -15.78 -17.15
N TYR A 53 -3.88 -16.86 -17.90
CA TYR A 53 -4.97 -17.81 -17.73
C TYR A 53 -4.34 -19.12 -17.32
N LYS A 54 -4.80 -19.74 -16.22
CA LYS A 54 -4.13 -20.91 -15.64
C LYS A 54 -5.10 -21.93 -15.12
N LYS A 55 -4.71 -23.19 -15.20
CA LYS A 55 -5.37 -24.31 -14.53
C LYS A 55 -4.30 -25.16 -13.85
N ASN A 56 -4.47 -25.35 -12.56
CA ASN A 56 -3.56 -26.17 -11.75
C ASN A 56 -4.16 -27.57 -11.60
N ARG A 57 -3.29 -28.56 -11.47
CA ARG A 57 -3.68 -29.94 -11.19
C ARG A 57 -4.31 -30.06 -9.81
N ILE A 58 -5.47 -30.72 -9.71
CA ILE A 58 -6.29 -30.79 -8.48
C ILE A 58 -5.94 -32.01 -7.62
N ASP A 59 -5.37 -33.08 -8.20
CA ASP A 59 -5.14 -34.37 -7.54
C ASP A 59 -3.99 -34.41 -6.51
N GLY A 60 -3.39 -33.29 -6.21
CA GLY A 60 -2.30 -33.15 -5.22
C GLY A 60 -0.97 -33.76 -5.60
N LYS A 61 -0.86 -34.42 -6.76
CA LYS A 61 0.41 -34.99 -7.26
C LYS A 61 1.35 -33.89 -7.75
N ARG A 62 2.64 -34.15 -7.67
CA ARG A 62 3.67 -33.25 -8.16
C ARG A 62 3.74 -33.31 -9.69
N GLY A 63 3.68 -32.14 -10.36
CA GLY A 63 3.73 -32.04 -11.82
C GLY A 63 2.42 -31.49 -12.41
N GLY A 64 2.36 -31.33 -13.75
CA GLY A 64 1.19 -30.85 -14.47
C GLY A 64 0.92 -29.35 -14.37
N GLY A 65 -0.28 -28.93 -14.79
CA GLY A 65 -0.74 -27.55 -14.85
C GLY A 65 -0.36 -26.82 -16.13
N CYS A 66 -1.28 -26.00 -16.64
CA CYS A 66 -1.11 -25.19 -17.85
C CYS A 66 -1.31 -23.72 -17.57
N ILE A 67 -0.57 -22.87 -18.31
CA ILE A 67 -0.70 -21.41 -18.27
C ILE A 67 -0.65 -20.87 -19.71
N ILE A 68 -1.59 -19.95 -20.04
CA ILE A 68 -1.47 -19.09 -21.22
C ILE A 68 -1.16 -17.69 -20.74
N TYR A 69 -0.08 -17.10 -21.25
CA TYR A 69 0.23 -15.68 -21.11
C TYR A 69 -0.17 -14.95 -22.37
N VAL A 70 -0.97 -13.88 -22.23
CA VAL A 70 -1.38 -13.00 -23.32
C VAL A 70 -0.91 -11.59 -23.02
N SER A 71 -0.22 -10.94 -23.96
CA SER A 71 0.23 -9.55 -23.80
C SER A 71 -0.94 -8.61 -23.47
N GLU A 72 -0.75 -7.71 -22.50
CA GLU A 72 -1.73 -6.68 -22.12
C GLU A 72 -2.06 -5.71 -23.28
N GLU A 73 -1.27 -5.72 -24.36
CA GLU A 73 -1.56 -4.99 -25.59
C GLU A 73 -2.76 -5.57 -26.35
N LEU A 74 -3.14 -6.81 -26.04
CA LEU A 74 -4.26 -7.52 -26.66
C LEU A 74 -5.45 -7.57 -25.69
N LYS A 75 -6.67 -7.43 -26.22
CA LYS A 75 -7.89 -7.69 -25.44
C LYS A 75 -8.13 -9.19 -25.35
N SER A 76 -8.14 -9.75 -24.13
CA SER A 76 -8.38 -11.18 -23.94
C SER A 76 -9.27 -11.44 -22.73
N TYR A 77 -9.94 -12.59 -22.72
CA TYR A 77 -10.80 -13.04 -21.63
C TYR A 77 -10.89 -14.58 -21.60
N GLN A 78 -11.16 -15.15 -20.43
CA GLN A 78 -11.24 -16.60 -20.25
C GLN A 78 -12.45 -17.19 -20.97
N CYS A 79 -12.27 -18.37 -21.59
CA CYS A 79 -13.36 -19.15 -22.19
C CYS A 79 -14.06 -19.98 -21.12
N LYS A 80 -15.17 -19.48 -20.58
CA LYS A 80 -15.90 -20.11 -19.46
C LYS A 80 -16.57 -21.42 -19.86
N GLU A 81 -16.93 -21.57 -21.10
CA GLU A 81 -17.62 -22.76 -21.65
C GLU A 81 -16.74 -24.01 -21.63
N LEU A 82 -15.40 -23.83 -21.58
CA LEU A 82 -14.41 -24.90 -21.52
C LEU A 82 -13.78 -25.06 -20.12
N GLU A 83 -14.13 -24.22 -19.14
CA GLU A 83 -13.52 -24.21 -17.82
C GLU A 83 -13.90 -25.40 -16.94
N ASN A 84 -15.14 -25.89 -17.07
CA ASN A 84 -15.74 -26.84 -16.15
C ASN A 84 -15.68 -28.30 -16.63
N ILE A 85 -14.79 -28.66 -17.53
CA ILE A 85 -14.62 -30.05 -17.96
C ILE A 85 -13.73 -30.77 -16.96
N PRO A 86 -14.21 -31.84 -16.27
CA PRO A 86 -13.41 -32.51 -15.25
C PRO A 86 -12.21 -33.24 -15.84
N GLY A 87 -11.10 -33.20 -15.15
CA GLY A 87 -10.00 -34.14 -15.33
C GLY A 87 -8.77 -33.66 -16.11
N ASP A 88 -8.73 -32.47 -16.68
CA ASP A 88 -7.67 -32.09 -17.61
C ASP A 88 -6.80 -30.89 -17.19
N ASP A 89 -5.49 -31.05 -17.42
CA ASP A 89 -4.52 -29.97 -17.40
C ASP A 89 -4.60 -29.18 -18.73
N SER A 90 -5.67 -28.40 -18.91
CA SER A 90 -5.91 -27.56 -20.09
C SER A 90 -6.47 -26.19 -19.70
N VAL A 91 -6.13 -25.16 -20.45
CA VAL A 91 -6.61 -23.79 -20.25
C VAL A 91 -6.93 -23.15 -21.58
N TRP A 92 -7.99 -22.31 -21.62
CA TRP A 92 -8.51 -21.72 -22.83
C TRP A 92 -8.86 -20.25 -22.63
N CYS A 93 -8.50 -19.41 -23.60
CA CYS A 93 -8.87 -17.99 -23.58
C CYS A 93 -9.18 -17.46 -25.00
N TRP A 94 -10.02 -16.44 -25.07
CA TRP A 94 -10.28 -15.68 -26.28
C TRP A 94 -9.34 -14.49 -26.37
N VAL A 95 -8.80 -14.25 -27.58
CA VAL A 95 -8.01 -13.05 -27.90
C VAL A 95 -8.70 -12.33 -29.07
N LYS A 96 -9.03 -11.04 -28.90
CA LYS A 96 -9.62 -10.21 -29.96
C LYS A 96 -8.54 -9.70 -30.91
N LEU A 97 -8.83 -9.71 -32.21
CA LEU A 97 -7.99 -9.20 -33.29
C LEU A 97 -8.45 -7.81 -33.75
N ALA A 98 -7.76 -7.24 -34.73
CA ALA A 98 -8.02 -5.87 -35.21
C ALA A 98 -9.34 -5.71 -35.99
N ASP A 99 -9.78 -6.75 -36.67
CA ASP A 99 -10.98 -6.85 -37.51
C ASP A 99 -12.23 -7.32 -36.74
N GLU A 100 -12.20 -7.25 -35.41
CA GLU A 100 -13.21 -7.80 -34.50
C GLU A 100 -13.35 -9.35 -34.52
N THR A 101 -12.63 -10.05 -35.33
CA THR A 101 -12.52 -11.52 -35.22
C THR A 101 -11.76 -11.91 -33.96
N LYS A 102 -11.85 -13.19 -33.58
CA LYS A 102 -11.26 -13.70 -32.37
C LYS A 102 -10.40 -14.91 -32.70
N VAL A 103 -9.41 -15.14 -31.82
CA VAL A 103 -8.65 -16.39 -31.80
C VAL A 103 -8.99 -17.10 -30.49
N LEU A 104 -9.43 -18.36 -30.55
CA LEU A 104 -9.51 -19.22 -29.39
C LEU A 104 -8.14 -19.87 -29.17
N VAL A 105 -7.50 -19.54 -28.06
CA VAL A 105 -6.17 -20.07 -27.70
C VAL A 105 -6.34 -21.15 -26.65
N GLY A 106 -5.81 -22.34 -26.91
CA GLY A 106 -5.79 -23.47 -26.00
C GLY A 106 -4.35 -23.90 -25.66
N CYS A 107 -4.12 -24.28 -24.40
CA CYS A 107 -2.89 -24.92 -23.96
C CYS A 107 -3.23 -26.19 -23.19
N ILE A 108 -2.76 -27.35 -23.67
CA ILE A 108 -3.08 -28.67 -23.12
C ILE A 108 -1.79 -29.40 -22.70
N TYR A 109 -1.82 -30.01 -21.52
CA TYR A 109 -0.82 -30.95 -21.06
C TYR A 109 -1.43 -32.33 -20.90
N ARG A 110 -0.97 -33.29 -21.69
CA ARG A 110 -1.34 -34.71 -21.53
C ARG A 110 -0.22 -35.43 -20.77
N CYS A 111 -0.54 -35.98 -19.59
CA CYS A 111 0.38 -36.82 -18.85
C CYS A 111 0.75 -38.08 -19.64
N PRO A 112 2.04 -38.53 -19.70
CA PRO A 112 2.41 -39.77 -20.40
C PRO A 112 1.61 -41.02 -19.95
N GLU A 113 1.33 -41.13 -18.67
CA GLU A 113 0.61 -42.22 -18.04
C GLU A 113 -0.90 -41.91 -17.87
N SER A 114 -1.46 -41.03 -18.71
CA SER A 114 -2.86 -40.63 -18.58
C SER A 114 -3.81 -41.84 -18.84
N PRO A 115 -4.82 -42.10 -17.97
CA PRO A 115 -5.79 -43.17 -18.20
C PRO A 115 -6.56 -42.94 -19.50
N GLN A 116 -7.06 -44.04 -20.07
CA GLN A 116 -7.82 -44.02 -21.34
C GLN A 116 -9.03 -43.06 -21.28
N HIS A 117 -9.72 -43.03 -20.13
CA HIS A 117 -10.85 -42.10 -19.93
C HIS A 117 -10.42 -40.63 -20.06
N ASN A 118 -9.31 -40.21 -19.44
CA ASN A 118 -8.81 -38.82 -19.54
C ASN A 118 -8.35 -38.48 -20.98
N ASN A 119 -7.77 -39.44 -21.70
CA ASN A 119 -7.41 -39.25 -23.09
C ASN A 119 -8.65 -38.98 -23.99
N ARG A 120 -9.79 -39.65 -23.69
CA ARG A 120 -11.07 -39.36 -24.38
C ARG A 120 -11.57 -37.95 -24.03
N LEU A 121 -11.53 -37.55 -22.76
CA LEU A 121 -11.95 -36.21 -22.32
C LEU A 121 -11.15 -35.12 -22.99
N ILE A 122 -9.84 -35.31 -23.21
CA ILE A 122 -8.99 -34.32 -23.94
C ILE A 122 -9.49 -34.19 -25.39
N MET A 123 -9.79 -35.31 -26.10
CA MET A 123 -10.28 -35.29 -27.47
C MET A 123 -11.69 -34.66 -27.53
N GLU A 124 -12.61 -35.01 -26.64
CA GLU A 124 -13.94 -34.38 -26.53
C GLU A 124 -13.84 -32.87 -26.28
N GLN A 125 -12.90 -32.45 -25.45
CA GLN A 125 -12.65 -31.02 -25.18
C GLN A 125 -12.14 -30.28 -26.44
N ILE A 126 -11.26 -30.91 -27.22
CA ILE A 126 -10.75 -30.31 -28.48
C ILE A 126 -11.90 -30.19 -29.49
N VAL A 127 -12.74 -31.21 -29.63
CA VAL A 127 -13.92 -31.16 -30.49
C VAL A 127 -14.84 -30.00 -30.07
N LYS A 128 -15.19 -29.93 -28.77
CA LYS A 128 -16.03 -28.87 -28.26
C LYS A 128 -15.40 -27.49 -28.44
N ALA A 129 -14.09 -27.35 -28.29
CA ALA A 129 -13.36 -26.10 -28.54
C ALA A 129 -13.46 -25.68 -30.02
N CYS A 130 -13.38 -26.63 -30.94
CA CYS A 130 -13.55 -26.37 -32.36
C CYS A 130 -14.98 -25.93 -32.70
N ASP A 131 -15.98 -26.51 -32.05
CA ASP A 131 -17.40 -26.13 -32.19
C ASP A 131 -17.65 -24.71 -31.66
N ILE A 132 -17.12 -24.40 -30.48
CA ILE A 132 -17.22 -23.07 -29.87
C ILE A 132 -16.48 -22.02 -30.69
N ALA A 133 -15.32 -22.35 -31.25
CA ALA A 133 -14.59 -21.45 -32.14
C ALA A 133 -15.44 -21.12 -33.38
N GLY A 134 -16.28 -22.03 -33.87
CA GLY A 134 -17.11 -21.82 -35.05
C GLY A 134 -16.23 -21.40 -36.25
N GLN A 135 -16.46 -20.23 -36.81
CA GLN A 135 -15.64 -19.65 -37.91
C GLN A 135 -14.43 -18.83 -37.41
N ASN A 136 -14.27 -18.65 -36.12
CA ASN A 136 -13.10 -17.95 -35.58
C ASN A 136 -11.85 -18.83 -35.65
N ARG A 137 -10.69 -18.18 -35.61
CA ARG A 137 -9.41 -18.89 -35.60
C ARG A 137 -9.21 -19.65 -34.29
N ILE A 138 -8.45 -20.75 -34.38
CA ILE A 138 -8.03 -21.53 -33.23
C ILE A 138 -6.49 -21.65 -33.24
N LEU A 139 -5.86 -21.50 -32.08
CA LEU A 139 -4.46 -21.79 -31.83
C LEU A 139 -4.40 -22.75 -30.65
N LEU A 140 -4.21 -24.03 -30.93
CA LEU A 140 -4.07 -25.05 -29.93
C LEU A 140 -2.59 -25.43 -29.77
N MET A 141 -2.08 -25.32 -28.56
CA MET A 141 -0.66 -25.58 -28.20
C MET A 141 -0.59 -26.54 -27.03
N GLY A 142 0.53 -27.22 -26.86
CA GLY A 142 0.73 -28.03 -25.65
C GLY A 142 1.72 -29.15 -25.84
N ASP A 143 1.94 -29.91 -24.74
CA ASP A 143 2.68 -31.16 -24.72
C ASP A 143 1.72 -32.35 -24.64
N PHE A 144 1.60 -33.05 -25.75
CA PHE A 144 0.68 -34.18 -25.91
C PHE A 144 1.29 -35.54 -25.56
N ASN A 145 2.60 -35.61 -25.36
CA ASN A 145 3.33 -36.81 -25.00
C ASN A 145 2.99 -38.07 -25.87
N LEU A 146 2.82 -37.89 -27.19
CA LEU A 146 2.51 -38.94 -28.17
C LEU A 146 3.72 -39.16 -29.09
N LYS A 147 4.72 -39.87 -28.60
CA LYS A 147 5.97 -40.17 -29.31
C LYS A 147 5.78 -41.21 -30.47
N GLU A 148 4.65 -41.91 -30.46
CA GLU A 148 4.30 -42.93 -31.43
C GLU A 148 3.71 -42.34 -32.73
N ILE A 149 3.57 -41.03 -32.84
CA ILE A 149 3.15 -40.32 -34.06
C ILE A 149 4.35 -39.72 -34.77
N ASN A 150 4.58 -40.13 -36.01
CA ASN A 150 5.53 -39.50 -36.90
C ASN A 150 4.81 -38.40 -37.70
N TRP A 151 5.02 -37.15 -37.29
CA TRP A 151 4.38 -35.98 -37.91
C TRP A 151 5.02 -35.55 -39.25
N ILE A 152 6.18 -36.11 -39.61
CA ILE A 152 6.81 -35.85 -40.92
C ILE A 152 6.16 -36.70 -41.98
N GLU A 153 5.95 -37.97 -41.68
CA GLU A 153 5.37 -38.95 -42.58
C GLU A 153 3.83 -39.05 -42.46
N ASP A 154 3.29 -38.32 -41.50
CA ASP A 154 1.87 -38.40 -41.11
C ASP A 154 1.42 -39.80 -40.79
N GLU A 155 2.23 -40.57 -40.02
CA GLU A 155 1.93 -41.96 -39.62
C GLU A 155 1.85 -42.10 -38.12
N ALA A 156 0.95 -42.97 -37.64
CA ALA A 156 0.84 -43.34 -36.22
C ALA A 156 1.14 -44.83 -36.06
N ILE A 157 1.96 -45.17 -35.07
CA ILE A 157 2.33 -46.57 -34.76
C ILE A 157 1.20 -47.17 -33.89
N GLY A 158 0.67 -48.33 -34.26
CA GLY A 158 -0.28 -49.10 -33.49
C GLY A 158 -1.54 -49.45 -34.28
N SER A 159 -2.52 -50.04 -33.63
CA SER A 159 -3.82 -50.41 -34.23
C SER A 159 -4.76 -49.19 -34.28
N HIS A 160 -5.83 -49.28 -35.06
CA HIS A 160 -6.85 -48.23 -35.20
C HIS A 160 -7.55 -47.82 -33.89
N ILE A 161 -7.50 -48.68 -32.88
CA ILE A 161 -8.01 -48.39 -31.52
C ILE A 161 -6.90 -47.88 -30.57
N ALA A 162 -5.67 -47.79 -31.04
CA ALA A 162 -4.57 -47.22 -30.23
C ALA A 162 -4.71 -45.71 -30.13
N LEU A 163 -4.35 -45.14 -28.99
CA LEU A 163 -4.46 -43.71 -28.69
C LEU A 163 -3.78 -42.80 -29.75
N PRO A 164 -2.55 -43.07 -30.24
CA PRO A 164 -1.94 -42.25 -31.25
C PRO A 164 -2.76 -42.15 -32.53
N PHE A 165 -3.35 -43.27 -32.96
CA PHE A 165 -4.22 -43.28 -34.13
C PHE A 165 -5.52 -42.51 -33.89
N MET A 166 -6.23 -42.79 -32.79
CA MET A 166 -7.47 -42.10 -32.40
C MET A 166 -7.26 -40.57 -32.29
N PHE A 167 -6.13 -40.17 -31.68
CA PHE A 167 -5.81 -38.75 -31.55
C PHE A 167 -5.60 -38.10 -32.92
N LYS A 168 -4.84 -38.73 -33.78
CA LYS A 168 -4.58 -38.23 -35.13
C LYS A 168 -5.85 -38.08 -35.95
N GLU A 169 -6.75 -39.08 -35.91
CA GLU A 169 -8.07 -39.02 -36.57
C GLU A 169 -8.94 -37.90 -35.97
N CYS A 170 -8.95 -37.75 -34.64
CA CYS A 170 -9.67 -36.66 -33.99
C CYS A 170 -9.18 -35.28 -34.49
N MET A 171 -7.89 -35.08 -34.66
CA MET A 171 -7.34 -33.81 -35.21
C MET A 171 -7.81 -33.58 -36.66
N LYS A 172 -7.84 -34.64 -37.46
CA LYS A 172 -8.35 -34.57 -38.82
C LYS A 172 -9.87 -34.28 -38.90
N ASP A 173 -10.66 -34.93 -38.05
CA ASP A 173 -12.11 -34.69 -37.95
C ASP A 173 -12.42 -33.25 -37.49
N CYS A 174 -11.55 -32.66 -36.69
CA CYS A 174 -11.60 -31.25 -36.27
C CYS A 174 -11.05 -30.28 -37.33
N PHE A 175 -10.56 -30.75 -38.45
CA PHE A 175 -9.87 -29.95 -39.48
C PHE A 175 -8.71 -29.14 -38.90
N LEU A 176 -7.87 -29.77 -38.03
CA LEU A 176 -6.71 -29.17 -37.41
C LEU A 176 -5.41 -29.62 -38.08
N TYR A 177 -4.64 -28.64 -38.54
CA TYR A 177 -3.34 -28.84 -39.16
C TYR A 177 -2.21 -28.69 -38.09
N GLN A 178 -1.26 -29.62 -38.08
CA GLN A 178 -0.12 -29.65 -37.16
C GLN A 178 1.13 -29.06 -37.78
N HIS A 179 1.75 -28.08 -37.11
CA HIS A 179 2.84 -27.26 -37.67
C HIS A 179 4.24 -27.67 -37.24
N VAL A 180 4.44 -28.44 -36.16
CA VAL A 180 5.75 -28.75 -35.58
C VAL A 180 6.27 -30.07 -36.14
N ARG A 181 7.36 -30.02 -36.90
CA ARG A 181 7.95 -31.18 -37.57
C ARG A 181 9.30 -31.57 -37.00
N GLU A 182 9.98 -30.67 -36.29
CA GLU A 182 11.26 -30.94 -35.67
C GLU A 182 11.08 -31.45 -34.23
N PRO A 183 12.10 -32.23 -33.71
CA PRO A 183 12.06 -32.67 -32.32
C PRO A 183 12.02 -31.52 -31.33
N THR A 184 11.17 -31.64 -30.34
CA THR A 184 10.96 -30.62 -29.26
C THR A 184 11.52 -31.06 -27.92
N ARG A 185 11.74 -32.38 -27.69
CA ARG A 185 12.32 -32.90 -26.46
C ARG A 185 13.64 -33.58 -26.72
N PHE A 186 14.64 -33.30 -25.84
CA PHE A 186 16.02 -33.74 -25.94
C PHE A 186 16.49 -34.36 -24.63
N ARG A 187 16.46 -35.70 -24.52
CA ARG A 187 16.84 -36.41 -23.31
C ARG A 187 17.81 -37.58 -23.63
N ASN A 188 19.01 -37.56 -23.02
CA ASN A 188 20.01 -38.61 -23.16
C ASN A 188 20.25 -39.03 -24.64
N GLU A 189 20.43 -38.06 -25.53
CA GLU A 189 20.62 -38.24 -26.98
C GLU A 189 19.40 -38.81 -27.73
N GLN A 190 18.25 -38.99 -27.04
CA GLN A 190 16.97 -39.32 -27.69
C GLN A 190 16.19 -38.05 -27.97
N GLU A 191 15.67 -37.99 -29.18
CA GLU A 191 14.86 -36.84 -29.65
C GLU A 191 13.41 -37.29 -29.90
N SER A 192 12.43 -36.45 -29.58
CA SER A 192 11.01 -36.71 -29.83
C SER A 192 10.24 -35.41 -30.04
N THR A 193 9.20 -35.46 -30.84
CA THR A 193 8.28 -34.33 -31.11
C THR A 193 7.04 -34.49 -30.26
N LEU A 194 6.98 -33.81 -29.15
CA LEU A 194 5.92 -33.93 -28.13
C LEU A 194 5.11 -32.66 -27.94
N ASP A 195 5.78 -31.51 -28.11
CA ASP A 195 5.15 -30.18 -28.01
C ASP A 195 4.63 -29.78 -29.38
N LEU A 196 3.32 -29.71 -29.52
CA LEU A 196 2.63 -29.56 -30.79
C LEU A 196 1.89 -28.23 -30.86
N VAL A 197 1.66 -27.76 -32.11
CA VAL A 197 0.89 -26.54 -32.42
C VAL A 197 -0.07 -26.86 -33.57
N PHE A 198 -1.35 -26.58 -33.35
CA PHE A 198 -2.41 -26.81 -34.30
C PHE A 198 -3.18 -25.54 -34.61
N THR A 199 -3.55 -25.35 -35.87
CA THR A 199 -4.49 -24.34 -36.35
C THR A 199 -5.40 -24.96 -37.41
N ARG A 200 -6.38 -24.23 -38.00
CA ARG A 200 -7.25 -24.76 -39.05
C ARG A 200 -6.57 -24.83 -40.39
N GLU A 201 -5.76 -23.84 -40.73
CA GLU A 201 -5.13 -23.76 -42.04
C GLU A 201 -3.60 -23.81 -41.90
N GLU A 202 -2.93 -24.38 -42.91
CA GLU A 202 -1.45 -24.43 -42.95
C GLU A 202 -0.85 -23.02 -42.98
N GLU A 203 -1.50 -22.09 -43.65
CA GLU A 203 -1.07 -20.71 -43.81
C GLU A 203 -1.25 -19.87 -42.53
N ASP A 204 -1.99 -20.34 -41.53
CA ASP A 204 -2.23 -19.63 -40.29
C ASP A 204 -0.94 -19.44 -39.47
N VAL A 205 0.04 -20.34 -39.64
CA VAL A 205 1.33 -20.26 -38.91
C VAL A 205 2.50 -20.32 -39.86
N LYS A 206 3.50 -19.45 -39.65
CA LYS A 206 4.77 -19.40 -40.38
C LYS A 206 5.95 -19.33 -39.43
N ASN A 207 7.16 -19.55 -39.96
CA ASN A 207 8.44 -19.36 -39.24
C ASN A 207 8.53 -20.12 -37.92
N ILE A 208 8.09 -21.39 -37.89
CA ILE A 208 8.27 -22.23 -36.69
C ILE A 208 9.78 -22.47 -36.49
N THR A 209 10.23 -22.22 -35.27
CA THR A 209 11.63 -22.45 -34.87
C THR A 209 11.68 -23.16 -33.51
N ILE A 210 12.64 -24.07 -33.37
CA ILE A 210 12.89 -24.79 -32.12
C ILE A 210 14.05 -24.11 -31.36
N ASP A 211 13.69 -23.40 -30.29
CA ASP A 211 14.64 -22.61 -29.52
C ASP A 211 15.09 -23.32 -28.24
N ASN A 212 16.12 -22.79 -27.57
CA ASN A 212 16.77 -23.42 -26.43
C ASN A 212 15.80 -23.70 -25.27
N PRO A 213 15.93 -24.83 -24.59
CA PRO A 213 15.12 -25.15 -23.42
C PRO A 213 15.12 -24.09 -22.33
N LEU A 214 13.97 -23.92 -21.67
CA LEU A 214 13.81 -22.98 -20.56
C LEU A 214 14.47 -23.55 -19.30
N GLY A 215 15.50 -22.88 -18.79
CA GLY A 215 16.22 -23.33 -17.58
C GLY A 215 16.89 -24.69 -17.76
N LYS A 216 16.43 -25.68 -17.00
CA LYS A 216 16.90 -27.08 -17.04
C LYS A 216 15.88 -28.03 -17.70
N SER A 217 14.83 -27.51 -18.34
CA SER A 217 13.91 -28.37 -19.08
C SER A 217 14.64 -29.21 -20.13
N ASP A 218 14.16 -30.39 -20.43
CA ASP A 218 14.60 -31.20 -21.58
C ASP A 218 13.71 -30.94 -22.82
N HIS A 219 12.68 -30.07 -22.69
CA HIS A 219 11.84 -29.58 -23.78
C HIS A 219 12.34 -28.22 -24.28
N ALA A 220 12.47 -28.09 -25.58
CA ALA A 220 12.81 -26.86 -26.28
C ALA A 220 11.58 -25.92 -26.36
N MET A 221 11.82 -24.66 -26.65
CA MET A 221 10.73 -23.71 -26.89
C MET A 221 10.36 -23.72 -28.37
N VAL A 222 9.09 -23.92 -28.70
CA VAL A 222 8.56 -23.77 -30.03
C VAL A 222 8.08 -22.32 -30.20
N VAL A 223 8.65 -21.60 -31.16
CA VAL A 223 8.29 -20.21 -31.46
C VAL A 223 7.80 -20.13 -32.90
N GLY A 224 6.72 -19.42 -33.13
CA GLY A 224 6.14 -19.26 -34.47
C GLY A 224 5.37 -17.93 -34.61
N ASP A 225 5.03 -17.62 -35.87
CA ASP A 225 4.25 -16.44 -36.25
C ASP A 225 2.82 -16.85 -36.62
N LEU A 226 1.83 -16.47 -35.81
CA LEU A 226 0.41 -16.55 -36.19
C LEU A 226 0.08 -15.40 -37.15
N ILE A 227 -0.40 -15.72 -38.34
CA ILE A 227 -0.69 -14.75 -39.40
C ILE A 227 -2.08 -14.16 -39.19
N CYS A 228 -2.11 -12.98 -38.58
CA CYS A 228 -3.34 -12.22 -38.30
C CYS A 228 -3.02 -10.74 -38.13
N GLU A 229 -4.00 -9.88 -38.40
CA GLU A 229 -3.92 -8.45 -38.10
C GLU A 229 -4.31 -8.22 -36.62
N TRP A 230 -3.51 -7.42 -35.93
CA TRP A 230 -3.76 -7.03 -34.54
C TRP A 230 -3.35 -5.57 -34.30
N ARG A 231 -3.97 -4.93 -33.32
CA ARG A 231 -3.65 -3.54 -32.91
C ARG A 231 -3.30 -3.51 -31.42
N ALA A 232 -2.24 -2.80 -31.10
CA ALA A 232 -1.88 -2.56 -29.71
C ALA A 232 -2.87 -1.60 -29.05
N ASN A 233 -3.41 -1.99 -27.90
CA ASN A 233 -4.37 -1.18 -27.14
C ASN A 233 -3.69 -0.13 -26.23
N SER A 234 -2.40 -0.18 -26.03
CA SER A 234 -1.69 0.74 -25.15
C SER A 234 -0.91 1.79 -25.91
N ILE A 235 -1.27 3.06 -25.71
CA ILE A 235 -0.41 4.19 -26.10
C ILE A 235 0.63 4.32 -24.99
N PHE A 236 1.89 3.98 -25.27
CA PHE A 236 3.00 4.25 -24.37
C PHE A 236 3.09 5.75 -24.12
N LYS A 237 2.89 6.17 -22.84
CA LYS A 237 3.10 7.55 -22.43
C LYS A 237 4.50 7.66 -21.83
N PRO A 238 5.46 8.34 -22.50
CA PRO A 238 6.81 8.50 -21.97
C PRO A 238 6.77 9.27 -20.65
N SER A 239 7.55 8.84 -19.67
CA SER A 239 7.74 9.52 -18.38
C SER A 239 9.14 10.12 -18.29
N ARG A 240 9.29 11.23 -17.60
CA ARG A 240 10.58 11.90 -17.40
C ARG A 240 11.46 11.16 -16.41
N LEU A 241 12.74 11.00 -16.72
CA LEU A 241 13.73 10.28 -15.93
C LEU A 241 14.58 11.25 -15.07
N TYR A 242 13.99 11.89 -14.08
CA TYR A 242 14.68 12.87 -13.21
C TYR A 242 15.95 12.33 -12.54
N HIS A 243 16.10 11.02 -12.33
CA HIS A 243 17.31 10.43 -11.77
C HIS A 243 18.49 10.38 -12.77
N LYS A 244 18.25 10.74 -14.03
CA LYS A 244 19.27 10.87 -15.09
C LYS A 244 19.40 12.30 -15.60
N ALA A 245 18.69 13.24 -14.99
CA ALA A 245 18.73 14.65 -15.37
C ALA A 245 20.09 15.26 -14.99
N ASP A 246 20.56 16.19 -15.80
CA ASP A 246 21.69 17.03 -15.48
C ASP A 246 21.24 18.23 -14.66
N PHE A 247 21.36 18.11 -13.35
CA PHE A 247 20.93 19.16 -12.44
C PHE A 247 21.92 20.33 -12.36
N GLU A 248 23.17 20.18 -12.75
CA GLU A 248 24.14 21.26 -12.82
C GLU A 248 23.74 22.23 -13.95
N GLU A 249 23.46 21.68 -15.15
CA GLU A 249 22.99 22.49 -16.27
C GLU A 249 21.60 23.06 -16.03
N ILE A 250 20.67 22.34 -15.38
CA ILE A 250 19.35 22.85 -14.98
C ILE A 250 19.51 24.09 -14.07
N ASN A 251 20.34 24.01 -13.03
CA ASN A 251 20.56 25.12 -12.11
C ASN A 251 21.17 26.33 -12.83
N LYS A 252 22.13 26.10 -13.73
CA LYS A 252 22.76 27.15 -14.52
C LYS A 252 21.73 27.85 -15.41
N LEU A 253 20.97 27.12 -16.22
CA LEU A 253 19.96 27.68 -17.11
C LEU A 253 18.86 28.46 -16.37
N ILE A 254 18.42 27.99 -15.19
CA ILE A 254 17.44 28.71 -14.36
C ILE A 254 18.03 30.00 -13.82
N SER A 255 19.33 30.00 -13.43
CA SER A 255 20.01 31.17 -12.87
C SER A 255 20.36 32.23 -13.93
N GLU A 256 20.47 31.85 -15.20
CA GLU A 256 20.69 32.77 -16.32
C GLU A 256 19.44 33.61 -16.67
N VAL A 257 18.25 33.20 -16.21
CA VAL A 257 17.00 33.93 -16.41
C VAL A 257 16.95 35.13 -15.44
N ASN A 258 16.78 36.34 -15.98
CA ASN A 258 16.50 37.50 -15.16
C ASN A 258 15.02 37.53 -14.76
N TRP A 259 14.71 36.87 -13.63
CA TRP A 259 13.31 36.68 -13.18
C TRP A 259 12.64 38.01 -12.78
N GLU A 260 13.38 38.99 -12.30
CA GLU A 260 12.84 40.29 -11.91
C GLU A 260 12.30 41.02 -13.15
N ALA A 261 13.10 41.08 -14.22
CA ALA A 261 12.70 41.70 -15.48
C ALA A 261 11.54 40.92 -16.17
N GLU A 262 11.57 39.57 -16.14
CA GLU A 262 10.50 38.75 -16.72
C GLU A 262 9.16 38.93 -15.98
N PHE A 263 9.20 39.26 -14.70
CA PHE A 263 8.01 39.41 -13.85
C PHE A 263 7.55 40.87 -13.69
N GLU A 264 8.30 41.83 -14.14
CA GLU A 264 7.97 43.26 -14.04
C GLU A 264 6.62 43.55 -14.75
N GLY A 265 5.74 44.25 -14.05
CA GLY A 265 4.42 44.67 -14.58
C GLY A 265 3.43 43.50 -14.82
N LYS A 266 3.76 42.27 -14.44
CA LYS A 266 2.90 41.08 -14.68
C LYS A 266 1.99 40.79 -13.49
N THR A 267 0.77 40.27 -13.80
CA THR A 267 -0.13 39.73 -12.78
C THR A 267 0.43 38.43 -12.20
N LEU A 268 -0.04 38.00 -11.03
CA LEU A 268 0.39 36.75 -10.41
C LEU A 268 0.21 35.55 -11.34
N GLN A 269 -0.93 35.47 -12.04
CA GLN A 269 -1.20 34.37 -12.99
C GLN A 269 -0.20 34.38 -14.16
N GLN A 270 0.13 35.55 -14.69
CA GLN A 270 1.13 35.68 -15.77
C GLN A 270 2.54 35.30 -15.29
N LYS A 271 2.95 35.71 -14.07
CA LYS A 271 4.23 35.32 -13.47
C LYS A 271 4.33 33.81 -13.35
N TRP A 272 3.25 33.16 -12.89
CA TRP A 272 3.18 31.71 -12.76
C TRP A 272 3.28 30.99 -14.11
N GLU A 273 2.59 31.49 -15.14
CA GLU A 273 2.64 30.93 -16.49
C GLU A 273 4.03 31.07 -17.14
N ILE A 274 4.67 32.24 -16.98
CA ILE A 274 6.05 32.48 -17.44
C ILE A 274 6.99 31.50 -16.74
N PHE A 275 6.91 31.41 -15.39
CA PHE A 275 7.71 30.49 -14.61
C PHE A 275 7.54 29.05 -15.10
N LYS A 276 6.31 28.58 -15.22
CA LYS A 276 5.99 27.21 -15.64
C LYS A 276 6.54 26.92 -17.04
N LYS A 277 6.35 27.82 -17.99
CA LYS A 277 6.83 27.69 -19.36
C LYS A 277 8.37 27.59 -19.42
N LYS A 278 9.09 28.50 -18.77
CA LYS A 278 10.57 28.50 -18.72
C LYS A 278 11.11 27.21 -18.09
N VAL A 279 10.53 26.80 -16.96
CA VAL A 279 10.90 25.54 -16.29
C VAL A 279 10.61 24.33 -17.17
N GLU A 280 9.49 24.30 -17.90
CA GLU A 280 9.16 23.21 -18.81
C GLU A 280 10.11 23.15 -20.01
N GLU A 281 10.51 24.28 -20.58
CA GLU A 281 11.52 24.36 -21.63
C GLU A 281 12.87 23.79 -21.16
N ILE A 282 13.35 24.15 -19.98
CA ILE A 282 14.59 23.63 -19.40
C ILE A 282 14.48 22.13 -19.11
N ILE A 283 13.36 21.69 -18.56
CA ILE A 283 13.10 20.27 -18.33
C ILE A 283 13.14 19.47 -19.64
N ASN A 284 12.57 20.02 -20.72
CA ASN A 284 12.59 19.38 -22.04
C ASN A 284 14.01 19.17 -22.58
N LEU A 285 14.91 20.10 -22.29
CA LEU A 285 16.33 20.03 -22.69
C LEU A 285 17.13 19.05 -21.82
N CYS A 286 16.98 19.12 -20.51
CA CYS A 286 17.91 18.47 -19.58
C CYS A 286 17.40 17.16 -18.97
N VAL A 287 16.09 16.87 -19.06
CA VAL A 287 15.51 15.66 -18.46
C VAL A 287 15.09 14.67 -19.55
N PRO A 288 15.79 13.55 -19.71
CA PRO A 288 15.47 12.56 -20.75
C PRO A 288 14.10 11.90 -20.50
N LEU A 289 13.39 11.63 -21.59
CA LEU A 289 12.17 10.84 -21.55
C LEU A 289 12.47 9.34 -21.45
N SER A 290 11.58 8.59 -20.82
CA SER A 290 11.66 7.14 -20.83
C SER A 290 11.33 6.65 -22.24
N GLU A 291 12.14 5.74 -22.74
CA GLU A 291 11.78 4.93 -23.90
C GLU A 291 10.83 3.81 -23.48
N PRO A 292 10.07 3.21 -24.40
CA PRO A 292 9.33 1.99 -24.14
C PRO A 292 10.33 0.94 -23.59
N LYS A 293 10.33 0.73 -22.29
CA LYS A 293 11.26 -0.24 -21.71
C LYS A 293 10.78 -1.64 -22.03
N LYS A 294 11.62 -2.43 -22.67
CA LYS A 294 11.57 -3.88 -22.52
C LYS A 294 11.75 -4.14 -21.01
N TYR A 295 10.67 -4.54 -20.34
CA TYR A 295 10.71 -4.70 -18.87
C TYR A 295 11.61 -5.89 -18.53
N ARG A 296 12.69 -5.63 -17.84
CA ARG A 296 13.57 -6.66 -17.28
C ARG A 296 13.46 -6.69 -15.78
N ALA A 297 13.54 -7.87 -15.19
CA ALA A 297 13.62 -7.98 -13.74
C ALA A 297 14.76 -7.10 -13.21
N PRO A 298 14.58 -6.39 -12.06
CA PRO A 298 15.54 -5.38 -11.60
C PRO A 298 16.98 -5.87 -11.41
N TRP A 299 17.17 -7.17 -11.26
CA TRP A 299 18.47 -7.83 -11.12
C TRP A 299 19.05 -8.37 -12.44
N MET A 300 18.28 -8.29 -13.54
CA MET A 300 18.72 -8.65 -14.90
C MET A 300 19.62 -7.55 -15.48
N ASN A 301 20.89 -7.57 -15.09
CA ASN A 301 21.88 -6.63 -15.58
C ASN A 301 22.59 -7.14 -16.85
N ARG A 302 23.48 -6.33 -17.42
CA ARG A 302 24.24 -6.67 -18.65
C ARG A 302 25.01 -8.00 -18.53
N LYS A 303 25.45 -8.39 -17.33
CA LYS A 303 26.18 -9.63 -17.08
C LYS A 303 25.30 -10.86 -17.25
N VAL A 304 24.08 -10.82 -16.68
CA VAL A 304 23.08 -11.89 -16.83
C VAL A 304 22.65 -12.04 -18.29
N VAL A 305 22.34 -10.95 -18.95
CA VAL A 305 21.98 -10.96 -20.39
C VAL A 305 23.07 -11.56 -21.25
N ARG A 306 24.36 -11.23 -20.99
CA ARG A 306 25.50 -11.80 -21.75
C ARG A 306 25.60 -13.33 -21.62
N VAL A 307 25.37 -13.87 -20.41
CA VAL A 307 25.45 -15.32 -20.23
C VAL A 307 24.24 -16.06 -20.81
N TYR A 308 23.04 -15.43 -20.84
CA TYR A 308 21.90 -15.98 -21.54
C TYR A 308 22.12 -16.02 -23.06
N LYS A 309 22.68 -14.95 -23.65
CA LYS A 309 23.09 -14.97 -25.08
C LYS A 309 24.12 -16.06 -25.39
N LYS A 310 25.12 -16.29 -24.51
CA LYS A 310 26.08 -17.38 -24.66
C LYS A 310 25.39 -18.75 -24.65
N LYS A 311 24.43 -18.97 -23.73
CA LYS A 311 23.62 -20.19 -23.69
C LYS A 311 22.89 -20.41 -25.01
N TYR A 312 22.20 -19.36 -25.52
CA TYR A 312 21.49 -19.39 -26.79
C TYR A 312 22.39 -19.73 -28.00
N HIS A 313 23.55 -19.08 -28.12
CA HIS A 313 24.48 -19.37 -29.19
C HIS A 313 25.07 -20.80 -29.12
N ALA A 314 25.31 -21.31 -27.91
CA ALA A 314 25.77 -22.68 -27.74
C ALA A 314 24.68 -23.69 -28.15
N TRP A 315 23.40 -23.39 -27.84
CA TRP A 315 22.24 -24.18 -28.30
C TRP A 315 22.16 -24.19 -29.82
N LYS A 316 22.18 -23.02 -30.47
CA LYS A 316 22.13 -22.92 -31.94
C LYS A 316 23.20 -23.76 -32.60
N ARG A 317 24.44 -23.69 -32.13
CA ARG A 317 25.55 -24.53 -32.64
C ARG A 317 25.32 -26.01 -32.40
N TYR A 318 24.66 -26.40 -31.31
CA TYR A 318 24.27 -27.80 -31.11
C TYR A 318 23.21 -28.23 -32.12
N MET A 319 22.19 -27.42 -32.37
CA MET A 319 21.13 -27.72 -33.35
C MET A 319 21.66 -27.87 -34.77
N GLU A 320 22.68 -27.08 -35.15
CA GLU A 320 23.33 -27.14 -36.48
C GLU A 320 24.16 -28.43 -36.66
N HIS A 321 24.78 -28.93 -35.61
CA HIS A 321 25.78 -29.99 -35.74
C HIS A 321 25.47 -31.27 -34.95
N ARG A 322 24.52 -31.28 -34.05
CA ARG A 322 24.04 -32.42 -33.24
C ARG A 322 25.17 -33.33 -32.66
N ARG A 323 26.33 -32.75 -32.25
CA ARG A 323 27.48 -33.49 -31.72
C ARG A 323 27.51 -33.46 -30.20
N SER A 324 27.87 -34.57 -29.53
CA SER A 324 27.98 -34.69 -28.07
C SER A 324 28.91 -33.63 -27.43
N ALA A 325 29.97 -33.20 -28.16
CA ALA A 325 30.83 -32.11 -27.68
C ALA A 325 30.09 -30.76 -27.61
N ARG A 326 29.19 -30.44 -28.57
CA ARG A 326 28.38 -29.23 -28.60
C ARG A 326 27.27 -29.27 -27.55
N TRP A 327 26.71 -30.43 -27.29
CA TRP A 327 25.81 -30.66 -26.18
C TRP A 327 26.46 -30.33 -24.84
N ARG A 328 27.69 -30.85 -24.60
CA ARG A 328 28.45 -30.56 -23.37
C ARG A 328 28.80 -29.08 -23.23
N GLU A 329 29.12 -28.38 -24.33
CA GLU A 329 29.31 -26.93 -24.35
C GLU A 329 28.01 -26.17 -23.95
N TYR A 330 26.88 -26.56 -24.51
CA TYR A 330 25.56 -25.99 -24.15
C TYR A 330 25.24 -26.20 -22.67
N VAL A 331 25.37 -27.42 -22.15
CA VAL A 331 25.11 -27.73 -20.74
C VAL A 331 26.00 -26.90 -19.79
N ARG A 332 27.25 -26.66 -20.13
CA ARG A 332 28.14 -25.79 -19.35
C ARG A 332 27.66 -24.36 -19.36
N ASN A 333 27.35 -23.78 -20.52
CA ASN A 333 26.84 -22.40 -20.62
C ASN A 333 25.49 -22.24 -19.93
N ARG A 334 24.61 -23.25 -20.01
CA ARG A 334 23.31 -23.27 -19.27
C ARG A 334 23.51 -23.21 -17.74
N ASN A 335 24.42 -24.03 -17.21
CA ASN A 335 24.69 -24.08 -15.77
C ASN A 335 25.33 -22.77 -15.28
N ASP A 336 26.22 -22.17 -16.06
CA ASP A 336 26.82 -20.86 -15.75
C ASP A 336 25.76 -19.74 -15.77
N ALA A 337 24.85 -19.75 -16.74
CA ALA A 337 23.77 -18.76 -16.82
C ALA A 337 22.87 -18.82 -15.58
N ILE A 338 22.48 -20.01 -15.14
CA ILE A 338 21.66 -20.22 -13.94
C ILE A 338 22.41 -19.74 -12.68
N ARG A 339 23.69 -20.09 -12.54
CA ARG A 339 24.51 -19.68 -11.38
C ARG A 339 24.64 -18.16 -11.29
N ILE A 340 25.00 -17.51 -12.41
CA ILE A 340 25.22 -16.06 -12.46
C ILE A 340 23.91 -15.30 -12.23
N ALA A 341 22.79 -15.75 -12.82
CA ALA A 341 21.47 -15.14 -12.58
C ALA A 341 21.07 -15.20 -11.12
N ARG A 342 21.29 -16.34 -10.45
CA ARG A 342 21.03 -16.50 -9.01
C ARG A 342 21.89 -15.58 -8.15
N ASP A 343 23.18 -15.45 -8.45
CA ASP A 343 24.09 -14.58 -7.70
C ASP A 343 23.70 -13.09 -7.84
N GLU A 344 23.37 -12.63 -9.03
CA GLU A 344 22.94 -11.24 -9.26
C GLU A 344 21.57 -10.95 -8.61
N ARG A 345 20.65 -11.91 -8.58
CA ARG A 345 19.39 -11.79 -7.85
C ARG A 345 19.64 -11.66 -6.34
N ARG A 346 20.52 -12.46 -5.75
CA ARG A 346 20.88 -12.37 -4.34
C ARG A 346 21.48 -11.01 -3.97
N LYS A 347 22.34 -10.46 -4.83
CA LYS A 347 22.90 -9.11 -4.64
C LYS A 347 21.80 -8.04 -4.65
N PHE A 348 20.85 -8.13 -5.58
CA PHE A 348 19.72 -7.22 -5.64
C PHE A 348 18.84 -7.34 -4.39
N GLU A 349 18.47 -8.55 -3.97
CA GLU A 349 17.67 -8.80 -2.77
C GLU A 349 18.37 -8.28 -1.51
N LYS A 350 19.70 -8.43 -1.40
CA LYS A 350 20.49 -7.86 -0.29
C LYS A 350 20.46 -6.34 -0.27
N LYS A 351 20.60 -5.69 -1.43
CA LYS A 351 20.45 -4.23 -1.54
C LYS A 351 19.05 -3.77 -1.13
N LEU A 352 18.02 -4.44 -1.62
CA LEU A 352 16.62 -4.12 -1.31
C LEU A 352 16.31 -4.24 0.19
N ALA A 353 16.78 -5.28 0.85
CA ALA A 353 16.63 -5.46 2.29
C ALA A 353 17.39 -4.40 3.09
N LYS A 354 18.57 -3.96 2.62
CA LYS A 354 19.35 -2.88 3.25
C LYS A 354 18.62 -1.53 3.18
N GLU A 355 17.97 -1.27 2.05
CA GLU A 355 17.29 0.00 1.77
C GLU A 355 15.83 0.07 2.26
N VAL A 356 15.26 -1.00 2.82
CA VAL A 356 13.83 -1.08 3.19
C VAL A 356 13.38 0.02 4.14
N GLY A 357 14.25 0.49 5.04
CA GLY A 357 13.99 1.59 5.97
C GLY A 357 13.79 2.94 5.27
N LEU A 358 14.53 3.18 4.19
CA LEU A 358 14.50 4.41 3.40
C LEU A 358 13.50 4.35 2.24
N ASN A 359 13.33 3.15 1.64
CA ASN A 359 12.52 2.93 0.44
C ASN A 359 11.58 1.73 0.59
N ARG A 360 10.59 1.85 1.48
CA ARG A 360 9.52 0.83 1.64
C ARG A 360 8.76 0.58 0.33
N ARG A 361 8.58 1.61 -0.51
CA ARG A 361 7.89 1.49 -1.79
C ARG A 361 8.60 0.52 -2.74
N GLY A 362 9.92 0.58 -2.82
CA GLY A 362 10.73 -0.36 -3.62
C GLY A 362 10.57 -1.81 -3.15
N PHE A 363 10.57 -2.03 -1.83
CA PHE A 363 10.33 -3.34 -1.24
C PHE A 363 8.94 -3.89 -1.61
N PHE A 364 7.86 -3.13 -1.35
CA PHE A 364 6.52 -3.59 -1.67
C PHE A 364 6.29 -3.72 -3.18
N LYS A 365 6.92 -2.90 -4.02
CA LYS A 365 6.89 -3.08 -5.47
C LYS A 365 7.48 -4.43 -5.87
N TYR A 366 8.62 -4.81 -5.30
CA TYR A 366 9.26 -6.11 -5.54
C TYR A 366 8.41 -7.28 -5.01
N VAL A 367 7.88 -7.18 -3.79
CA VAL A 367 7.01 -8.21 -3.20
C VAL A 367 5.71 -8.33 -4.00
N ASN A 368 5.05 -7.21 -4.32
CA ASN A 368 3.80 -7.19 -5.09
C ASN A 368 3.99 -7.68 -6.52
N SER A 369 5.18 -7.50 -7.12
CA SER A 369 5.47 -8.11 -8.44
C SER A 369 5.52 -9.64 -8.40
N LYS A 370 5.48 -10.24 -7.20
CA LYS A 370 5.41 -11.69 -6.97
C LYS A 370 4.07 -12.16 -6.41
N LEU A 371 3.12 -11.23 -6.21
CA LEU A 371 1.78 -11.53 -5.70
C LEU A 371 0.75 -11.40 -6.81
N THR A 372 -0.27 -12.24 -6.77
CA THR A 372 -1.33 -12.39 -7.80
C THR A 372 -2.30 -11.22 -7.89
N VAL A 373 -2.31 -10.31 -6.92
CA VAL A 373 -3.34 -9.28 -6.83
C VAL A 373 -2.76 -7.91 -7.17
N ARG A 374 -3.01 -7.41 -8.37
CA ARG A 374 -2.84 -5.99 -8.69
C ARG A 374 -4.04 -5.22 -8.13
N PRO A 375 -3.85 -4.23 -7.27
CA PRO A 375 -4.94 -3.39 -6.78
C PRO A 375 -5.32 -2.32 -7.83
N GLN A 376 -5.65 -2.73 -9.05
CA GLN A 376 -6.11 -1.81 -10.09
C GLN A 376 -7.63 -1.81 -10.15
N ILE A 377 -8.21 -0.63 -10.38
CA ILE A 377 -9.64 -0.48 -10.68
C ILE A 377 -9.82 -1.00 -12.11
N THR A 378 -10.55 -2.11 -12.24
CA THR A 378 -10.81 -2.76 -13.53
C THR A 378 -12.20 -2.46 -14.07
N ALA A 379 -13.15 -2.18 -13.17
CA ALA A 379 -14.51 -1.84 -13.48
C ALA A 379 -15.12 -1.00 -12.36
N LEU A 380 -16.09 -0.17 -12.66
CA LEU A 380 -16.96 0.52 -11.70
C LEU A 380 -18.43 0.33 -12.07
N SER A 381 -19.29 0.27 -11.05
CA SER A 381 -20.74 0.18 -11.21
C SER A 381 -21.30 1.54 -11.59
N LYS A 382 -22.17 1.58 -12.61
CA LYS A 382 -23.03 2.71 -12.95
C LYS A 382 -24.19 2.79 -11.94
N GLU A 383 -24.96 3.86 -12.00
CA GLU A 383 -26.16 4.06 -11.16
C GLU A 383 -27.24 2.98 -11.41
N ASN A 384 -27.30 2.42 -12.60
CA ASN A 384 -28.20 1.31 -12.97
C ASN A 384 -27.68 -0.09 -12.57
N GLY A 385 -26.51 -0.18 -11.90
CA GLY A 385 -25.88 -1.43 -11.49
C GLY A 385 -25.02 -2.12 -12.54
N GLU A 386 -25.02 -1.65 -13.80
CA GLU A 386 -24.12 -2.18 -14.85
C GLU A 386 -22.66 -1.85 -14.57
N LEU A 387 -21.75 -2.74 -14.95
CA LEU A 387 -20.31 -2.53 -14.85
C LEU A 387 -19.77 -1.86 -16.12
N THR A 388 -19.03 -0.77 -15.95
CA THR A 388 -18.26 -0.18 -17.04
C THR A 388 -16.77 -0.47 -16.90
N HIS A 389 -16.12 -0.70 -18.03
CA HIS A 389 -14.66 -0.88 -18.16
C HIS A 389 -14.02 0.30 -18.93
N ASP A 390 -14.81 1.27 -19.39
CA ASP A 390 -14.29 2.46 -20.05
C ASP A 390 -13.62 3.39 -19.05
N GLU A 391 -12.37 3.75 -19.30
CA GLU A 391 -11.55 4.53 -18.38
C GLU A 391 -12.10 5.95 -18.16
N LYS A 392 -12.60 6.59 -19.20
CA LYS A 392 -13.18 7.95 -19.12
C LYS A 392 -14.49 7.93 -18.32
N GLU A 393 -15.32 6.94 -18.59
CA GLU A 393 -16.59 6.76 -17.88
C GLU A 393 -16.35 6.42 -16.40
N MET A 394 -15.40 5.51 -16.09
CA MET A 394 -15.01 5.21 -14.70
C MET A 394 -14.49 6.46 -13.97
N CYS A 395 -13.70 7.30 -14.62
CA CYS A 395 -13.23 8.55 -14.04
C CYS A 395 -14.40 9.50 -13.74
N ASN A 396 -15.37 9.63 -14.64
CA ASN A 396 -16.53 10.50 -14.44
C ASN A 396 -17.46 9.98 -13.34
N ILE A 397 -17.72 8.67 -13.26
CA ILE A 397 -18.48 8.04 -12.17
C ILE A 397 -17.80 8.32 -10.81
N GLY A 398 -16.49 8.08 -10.71
CA GLY A 398 -15.73 8.37 -9.50
C GLY A 398 -15.81 9.84 -9.09
N ASN A 399 -15.68 10.77 -10.05
CA ASN A 399 -15.72 12.20 -9.79
C ASN A 399 -17.11 12.66 -9.31
N LYS A 400 -18.19 12.17 -9.93
CA LYS A 400 -19.57 12.44 -9.47
C LYS A 400 -19.81 11.91 -8.07
N CYS A 401 -19.35 10.68 -7.77
CA CYS A 401 -19.48 10.09 -6.43
C CYS A 401 -18.75 10.90 -5.35
N PHE A 402 -17.56 11.43 -5.64
CA PHE A 402 -16.82 12.26 -4.68
C PHE A 402 -17.45 13.65 -4.55
N HIS A 403 -17.93 14.23 -5.66
CA HIS A 403 -18.59 15.54 -5.68
C HIS A 403 -19.92 15.54 -4.89
N SER A 404 -20.67 14.44 -4.89
CA SER A 404 -21.93 14.33 -4.14
C SER A 404 -21.74 14.42 -2.62
N ALA A 405 -20.49 14.34 -2.13
CA ALA A 405 -20.16 14.48 -0.71
C ALA A 405 -20.13 15.92 -0.22
N PHE A 406 -19.99 16.88 -1.11
CA PHE A 406 -19.82 18.29 -0.71
C PHE A 406 -21.11 18.93 -0.18
N THR A 407 -20.97 19.74 0.86
CA THR A 407 -22.03 20.61 1.35
C THR A 407 -22.30 21.69 0.31
N ARG A 408 -23.57 21.84 -0.09
CA ARG A 408 -23.95 22.90 -1.03
C ARG A 408 -24.11 24.23 -0.27
N PRO A 409 -23.48 25.31 -0.76
CA PRO A 409 -23.71 26.63 -0.18
C PRO A 409 -25.20 27.04 -0.31
N VAL A 410 -25.73 27.62 0.73
CA VAL A 410 -27.08 28.22 0.71
C VAL A 410 -26.90 29.73 0.61
N ASP A 411 -27.55 30.34 -0.37
CA ASP A 411 -27.52 31.81 -0.52
C ASP A 411 -28.37 32.47 0.58
N GLY A 412 -27.83 33.54 1.19
CA GLY A 412 -28.51 34.22 2.28
C GLY A 412 -28.41 33.53 3.65
N GLU A 413 -27.57 32.48 3.78
CA GLU A 413 -27.35 31.81 5.06
C GLU A 413 -26.67 32.74 6.07
N GLU A 414 -27.30 32.93 7.22
CA GLU A 414 -26.74 33.65 8.36
C GLU A 414 -25.66 32.77 9.04
N LEU A 415 -24.49 33.36 9.30
CA LEU A 415 -23.44 32.68 10.02
C LEU A 415 -23.75 32.61 11.52
N PRO A 416 -23.43 31.49 12.18
CA PRO A 416 -23.68 31.36 13.60
C PRO A 416 -22.83 32.35 14.41
N GLU A 417 -23.41 32.91 15.46
CA GLU A 417 -22.68 33.73 16.42
C GLU A 417 -21.57 32.92 17.10
N MET A 418 -20.40 33.52 17.24
CA MET A 418 -19.24 32.98 17.92
C MET A 418 -18.43 34.09 18.55
N ASP A 419 -18.02 33.90 19.80
CA ASP A 419 -17.18 34.84 20.54
C ASP A 419 -15.77 34.95 19.95
N GLN A 420 -15.12 36.09 20.13
CA GLN A 420 -13.72 36.27 19.81
C GLN A 420 -12.87 35.42 20.76
N LEU A 421 -11.99 34.60 20.22
CA LEU A 421 -11.11 33.73 20.99
C LEU A 421 -9.72 34.30 21.18
N CYS A 422 -9.30 35.17 20.26
CA CYS A 422 -7.99 35.82 20.30
C CYS A 422 -8.10 37.25 19.79
N GLU A 423 -7.68 38.21 20.59
CA GLU A 423 -7.63 39.64 20.23
C GLU A 423 -6.35 39.99 19.43
N VAL A 424 -5.35 39.09 19.44
CA VAL A 424 -4.09 39.31 18.72
C VAL A 424 -4.20 38.73 17.33
N ASP A 425 -3.94 39.55 16.34
CA ASP A 425 -3.89 39.10 14.96
C ASP A 425 -2.58 38.39 14.63
N ILE A 426 -2.66 37.39 13.76
CA ILE A 426 -1.50 36.65 13.27
C ILE A 426 -0.54 37.60 12.53
N SER A 427 0.73 37.56 12.87
CA SER A 427 1.77 38.39 12.21
C SER A 427 1.98 37.95 10.76
N ASN A 428 2.34 38.92 9.90
CA ASN A 428 2.65 38.69 8.51
C ASN A 428 3.88 37.78 8.34
N VAL A 429 3.93 37.10 7.21
CA VAL A 429 5.05 36.21 6.84
C VAL A 429 6.00 36.97 5.89
N GLU A 430 7.25 37.08 6.27
CA GLU A 430 8.30 37.54 5.37
C GLU A 430 8.80 36.38 4.51
N ILE A 431 8.65 36.47 3.21
CA ILE A 431 9.10 35.46 2.25
C ILE A 431 10.49 35.86 1.73
N THR A 432 11.53 35.15 2.17
CA THR A 432 12.89 35.31 1.66
C THR A 432 13.32 34.12 0.78
N PRO A 433 14.25 34.32 -0.16
CA PRO A 433 14.78 33.23 -0.97
C PRO A 433 15.40 32.12 -0.12
N GLU A 434 16.04 32.43 1.00
CA GLU A 434 16.66 31.47 1.92
C GLU A 434 15.60 30.58 2.59
N LEU A 435 14.49 31.19 3.02
CA LEU A 435 13.35 30.44 3.58
C LEU A 435 12.81 29.48 2.54
N VAL A 436 12.54 29.95 1.32
CA VAL A 436 12.03 29.11 0.24
C VAL A 436 13.02 27.98 -0.09
N LYS A 437 14.33 28.27 -0.20
CA LYS A 437 15.38 27.29 -0.42
C LYS A 437 15.34 26.17 0.64
N SER A 438 15.30 26.54 1.92
CA SER A 438 15.29 25.58 3.02
C SER A 438 14.09 24.64 2.98
N LYS A 439 12.94 25.12 2.49
CA LYS A 439 11.72 24.33 2.31
C LYS A 439 11.82 23.38 1.10
N LEU A 440 12.37 23.85 -0.01
CA LEU A 440 12.59 23.04 -1.22
C LEU A 440 13.55 21.87 -0.93
N GLU A 441 14.65 22.11 -0.24
CA GLU A 441 15.64 21.09 0.14
C GLU A 441 15.06 19.98 1.03
N LYS A 442 14.05 20.29 1.85
CA LYS A 442 13.35 19.33 2.71
C LYS A 442 12.32 18.47 1.97
N LEU A 443 12.01 18.74 0.71
CA LEU A 443 11.01 17.99 -0.06
C LEU A 443 11.39 16.52 -0.22
N ASN A 444 10.37 15.65 -0.17
CA ASN A 444 10.53 14.25 -0.50
C ASN A 444 10.44 14.06 -2.02
N LYS A 445 11.57 13.82 -2.67
CA LYS A 445 11.71 13.66 -4.12
C LYS A 445 10.95 12.46 -4.74
N TYR A 446 10.42 11.56 -3.93
CA TYR A 446 9.69 10.38 -4.40
C TYR A 446 8.17 10.56 -4.42
N LYS A 447 7.65 11.73 -4.01
CA LYS A 447 6.22 12.05 -4.13
C LYS A 447 5.83 12.35 -5.58
N SER A 448 4.53 12.22 -5.87
CA SER A 448 3.95 12.51 -7.19
C SER A 448 3.85 14.02 -7.42
N CYS A 449 3.89 14.45 -8.69
CA CYS A 449 3.59 15.82 -9.10
C CYS A 449 2.09 16.13 -8.96
N GLY A 450 1.77 17.40 -8.95
CA GLY A 450 0.42 17.94 -9.03
C GLY A 450 -0.08 18.11 -10.48
N PRO A 451 -1.18 18.88 -10.66
CA PRO A 451 -1.72 19.21 -11.97
C PRO A 451 -0.78 20.00 -12.87
N ASP A 452 0.12 20.77 -12.28
CA ASP A 452 1.16 21.59 -12.89
C ASP A 452 2.33 20.78 -13.49
N ASN A 453 2.39 19.48 -13.23
CA ASN A 453 3.45 18.57 -13.67
C ASN A 453 4.88 18.91 -13.16
N ILE A 454 5.03 19.83 -12.22
CA ILE A 454 6.33 20.15 -11.61
C ILE A 454 6.64 19.07 -10.56
N HIS A 455 7.73 18.33 -10.82
CA HIS A 455 8.06 17.16 -10.00
C HIS A 455 8.87 17.57 -8.76
N PRO A 456 8.58 17.04 -7.55
CA PRO A 456 9.32 17.38 -6.33
C PRO A 456 10.82 17.04 -6.37
N HIS A 457 11.25 16.12 -7.21
CA HIS A 457 12.68 15.87 -7.45
C HIS A 457 13.37 17.07 -8.08
N LEU A 458 12.74 17.71 -9.08
CA LEU A 458 13.26 18.95 -9.66
C LEU A 458 13.32 20.05 -8.61
N LEU A 459 12.22 20.31 -7.90
CA LEU A 459 12.13 21.34 -6.87
C LEU A 459 13.23 21.23 -5.81
N LYS A 460 13.56 19.99 -5.42
CA LYS A 460 14.59 19.72 -4.43
C LYS A 460 16.00 19.94 -4.96
N GLU A 461 16.35 19.34 -6.11
CA GLU A 461 17.72 19.39 -6.62
C GLU A 461 18.04 20.74 -7.28
N ALA A 462 17.03 21.48 -7.77
CA ALA A 462 17.18 22.83 -8.29
C ALA A 462 16.81 23.94 -7.25
N ALA A 463 16.74 23.60 -5.98
CA ALA A 463 16.40 24.55 -4.92
C ALA A 463 17.28 25.84 -4.92
N PRO A 464 18.60 25.79 -5.19
CA PRO A 464 19.44 27.00 -5.20
C PRO A 464 19.03 28.03 -6.27
N SER A 465 18.59 27.58 -7.44
CA SER A 465 18.20 28.46 -8.57
C SER A 465 16.71 28.79 -8.58
N LEU A 466 15.84 27.90 -8.04
CA LEU A 466 14.39 28.12 -8.00
C LEU A 466 13.93 29.00 -6.82
N CYS A 467 14.75 29.20 -5.79
CA CYS A 467 14.33 29.94 -4.60
C CYS A 467 13.99 31.41 -4.90
N LEU A 468 14.71 32.08 -5.78
CA LEU A 468 14.46 33.48 -6.15
C LEU A 468 13.12 33.66 -6.88
N PRO A 469 12.88 33.02 -8.05
CA PRO A 469 11.60 33.21 -8.75
C PRO A 469 10.38 32.76 -7.92
N LEU A 470 10.53 31.70 -7.11
CA LEU A 470 9.44 31.23 -6.25
C LEU A 470 9.21 32.19 -5.07
N SER A 471 10.23 32.84 -4.52
CA SER A 471 10.03 33.84 -3.46
C SER A 471 9.26 35.06 -3.96
N ILE A 472 9.51 35.53 -5.20
CA ILE A 472 8.77 36.62 -5.82
C ILE A 472 7.29 36.22 -6.01
N ILE A 473 7.02 35.02 -6.54
CA ILE A 473 5.64 34.51 -6.76
C ILE A 473 4.92 34.33 -5.42
N PHE A 474 5.57 33.78 -4.41
CA PHE A 474 4.98 33.55 -3.09
C PHE A 474 4.67 34.86 -2.36
N LYS A 475 5.60 35.81 -2.41
CA LYS A 475 5.39 37.17 -1.85
C LYS A 475 4.16 37.83 -2.49
N ASP A 476 4.12 37.85 -3.81
CA ASP A 476 3.03 38.48 -4.59
C ASP A 476 1.67 37.75 -4.29
N SER A 477 1.69 36.43 -4.18
CA SER A 477 0.52 35.62 -3.85
C SER A 477 -0.06 35.94 -2.46
N LEU A 478 0.81 36.09 -1.46
CA LEU A 478 0.40 36.42 -0.09
C LEU A 478 -0.06 37.87 0.02
N GLU A 479 0.68 38.83 -0.55
CA GLU A 479 0.36 40.24 -0.47
C GLU A 479 -0.97 40.60 -1.15
N LYS A 480 -1.27 39.96 -2.30
CA LYS A 480 -2.52 40.17 -3.03
C LYS A 480 -3.68 39.33 -2.53
N GLY A 481 -3.40 38.30 -1.71
CA GLY A 481 -4.42 37.33 -1.32
C GLY A 481 -4.95 36.52 -2.52
N GLU A 482 -4.09 36.21 -3.50
CA GLU A 482 -4.45 35.49 -4.73
C GLU A 482 -3.67 34.18 -4.86
N THR A 483 -4.22 33.23 -5.62
CA THR A 483 -3.54 31.97 -5.94
C THR A 483 -3.70 31.64 -7.43
N PRO A 484 -2.63 31.16 -8.13
CA PRO A 484 -2.72 30.71 -9.50
C PRO A 484 -3.75 29.58 -9.70
N VAL A 485 -4.35 29.53 -10.90
CA VAL A 485 -5.41 28.52 -11.22
C VAL A 485 -4.94 27.09 -11.04
N ASP A 486 -3.72 26.76 -11.44
CA ASP A 486 -3.15 25.41 -11.27
C ASP A 486 -3.07 24.98 -9.79
N TRP A 487 -2.93 25.92 -8.84
CA TRP A 487 -2.88 25.62 -7.42
C TRP A 487 -4.27 25.29 -6.84
N LYS A 488 -5.32 25.76 -7.50
CA LYS A 488 -6.71 25.47 -7.14
C LYS A 488 -7.22 24.15 -7.72
N THR A 489 -6.53 23.56 -8.70
CA THR A 489 -6.90 22.29 -9.33
C THR A 489 -6.29 21.11 -8.56
N ALA A 490 -7.06 20.02 -8.38
CA ALA A 490 -6.60 18.78 -7.78
C ALA A 490 -6.84 17.58 -8.71
N ASN A 491 -5.80 16.75 -8.89
CA ASN A 491 -5.95 15.42 -9.47
C ASN A 491 -6.31 14.44 -8.36
N ILE A 492 -7.50 13.84 -8.40
CA ILE A 492 -7.97 12.89 -7.40
C ILE A 492 -7.56 11.48 -7.80
N THR A 493 -6.87 10.80 -6.91
CA THR A 493 -6.57 9.37 -7.05
C THR A 493 -7.47 8.56 -6.12
N PRO A 494 -8.36 7.70 -6.65
CA PRO A 494 -9.19 6.83 -5.83
C PRO A 494 -8.35 5.75 -5.14
N ILE A 495 -8.43 5.67 -3.81
CA ILE A 495 -7.77 4.61 -3.03
C ILE A 495 -8.84 3.73 -2.40
N PHE A 496 -8.81 2.42 -2.70
CA PHE A 496 -9.76 1.45 -2.17
C PHE A 496 -9.65 1.34 -0.64
N LYS A 497 -10.80 1.41 0.06
CA LYS A 497 -10.90 1.35 1.52
C LYS A 497 -11.31 -0.05 2.00
N LYS A 498 -12.49 -0.51 1.62
CA LYS A 498 -13.07 -1.81 2.00
C LYS A 498 -14.37 -2.06 1.20
N GLY A 499 -14.88 -3.28 1.24
CA GLY A 499 -16.15 -3.64 0.58
C GLY A 499 -15.98 -4.10 -0.86
N ASP A 500 -17.00 -3.91 -1.70
CA ASP A 500 -16.94 -4.22 -3.12
C ASP A 500 -16.06 -3.22 -3.88
N ARG A 501 -15.13 -3.72 -4.68
CA ARG A 501 -14.21 -2.92 -5.50
C ARG A 501 -14.88 -2.21 -6.66
N ASN A 502 -16.02 -2.70 -7.08
CA ASN A 502 -16.77 -2.09 -8.19
C ASN A 502 -17.61 -0.89 -7.74
N ASN A 503 -17.87 -0.74 -6.43
CA ASN A 503 -18.64 0.37 -5.91
C ASN A 503 -17.74 1.61 -5.69
N PRO A 504 -17.97 2.75 -6.38
CA PRO A 504 -17.16 3.96 -6.24
C PRO A 504 -17.19 4.56 -4.84
N ALA A 505 -18.24 4.33 -4.04
CA ALA A 505 -18.35 4.83 -2.66
C ALA A 505 -17.34 4.14 -1.69
N ASN A 506 -16.78 3.00 -2.07
CA ASN A 506 -15.77 2.27 -1.30
C ASN A 506 -14.34 2.79 -1.50
N TYR A 507 -14.17 3.89 -2.22
CA TYR A 507 -12.89 4.53 -2.46
C TYR A 507 -12.78 5.85 -1.68
N ARG A 508 -11.55 6.15 -1.25
CA ARG A 508 -11.20 7.41 -0.60
C ARG A 508 -10.55 8.34 -1.64
N PRO A 509 -11.01 9.59 -1.82
CA PRO A 509 -10.38 10.55 -2.73
C PRO A 509 -9.09 11.10 -2.11
N VAL A 510 -7.96 10.90 -2.76
CA VAL A 510 -6.70 11.53 -2.36
C VAL A 510 -6.33 12.60 -3.37
N SER A 511 -6.27 13.86 -2.93
CA SER A 511 -5.99 15.02 -3.75
C SER A 511 -4.49 15.19 -3.98
N LEU A 512 -4.07 15.10 -5.24
CA LEU A 512 -2.73 15.46 -5.67
C LEU A 512 -2.78 16.93 -6.14
N THR A 513 -2.37 17.84 -5.25
CA THR A 513 -2.28 19.28 -5.49
C THR A 513 -0.87 19.69 -5.89
N SER A 514 -0.66 20.92 -6.38
CA SER A 514 0.64 21.46 -6.75
C SER A 514 1.67 21.29 -5.65
N GLN A 515 2.86 20.80 -5.99
CA GLN A 515 3.96 20.68 -5.03
C GLN A 515 4.57 22.05 -4.70
N VAL A 516 4.53 22.99 -5.63
CA VAL A 516 4.97 24.40 -5.42
C VAL A 516 4.04 25.08 -4.41
N CYS A 517 2.71 24.94 -4.59
CA CYS A 517 1.74 25.45 -3.62
C CYS A 517 1.98 24.88 -2.22
N LYS A 518 2.28 23.57 -2.09
CA LYS A 518 2.58 22.94 -0.80
C LYS A 518 3.79 23.52 -0.09
N VAL A 519 4.75 24.09 -0.82
CA VAL A 519 5.87 24.81 -0.20
C VAL A 519 5.36 26.05 0.50
N LEU A 520 4.54 26.87 -0.18
CA LEU A 520 3.91 28.05 0.43
C LEU A 520 2.95 27.67 1.56
N GLU A 521 2.09 26.67 1.36
CA GLU A 521 1.24 26.11 2.43
C GLU A 521 2.06 25.75 3.68
N SER A 522 3.28 25.20 3.52
CA SER A 522 4.12 24.83 4.66
C SER A 522 4.65 26.02 5.44
N ILE A 523 4.90 27.14 4.77
CA ILE A 523 5.32 28.39 5.40
C ILE A 523 4.14 29.01 6.17
N VAL A 524 2.97 29.11 5.53
CA VAL A 524 1.74 29.59 6.16
C VAL A 524 1.36 28.71 7.37
N ARG A 525 1.42 27.40 7.23
CA ARG A 525 1.12 26.45 8.32
C ARG A 525 2.01 26.64 9.54
N GLU A 526 3.32 26.84 9.34
CA GLU A 526 4.24 27.06 10.45
C GLU A 526 3.86 28.33 11.23
N LYS A 527 3.53 29.40 10.52
CA LYS A 527 3.12 30.65 11.15
C LYS A 527 1.78 30.53 11.89
N MET A 528 0.83 29.79 11.32
CA MET A 528 -0.44 29.48 12.00
C MET A 528 -0.23 28.68 13.29
N ILE A 529 0.63 27.65 13.25
CA ILE A 529 0.90 26.82 14.44
C ILE A 529 1.60 27.63 15.53
N GLU A 530 2.55 28.53 15.15
CA GLU A 530 3.24 29.44 16.05
C GLU A 530 2.20 30.30 16.79
N HIS A 531 1.34 31.01 16.05
CA HIS A 531 0.26 31.84 16.59
C HIS A 531 -0.72 31.06 17.50
N LEU A 532 -1.15 29.87 17.07
CA LEU A 532 -2.09 29.03 17.86
C LEU A 532 -1.48 28.54 19.17
N ASN A 533 -0.18 28.21 19.17
CA ASN A 533 0.53 27.76 20.37
C ASN A 533 0.86 28.91 21.32
N GLU A 534 1.33 30.05 20.82
CA GLU A 534 1.65 31.25 21.62
C GLU A 534 0.42 31.76 22.39
N ASN A 535 -0.77 31.66 21.78
CA ASN A 535 -2.02 32.12 22.39
C ASN A 535 -2.85 30.98 23.02
N ASN A 536 -2.34 29.75 23.14
CA ASN A 536 -3.02 28.58 23.71
C ASN A 536 -4.43 28.32 23.15
N LEU A 537 -4.60 28.46 21.83
CA LEU A 537 -5.90 28.43 21.16
C LEU A 537 -6.40 27.01 20.83
N LEU A 538 -5.56 25.99 20.89
CA LEU A 538 -5.94 24.60 20.57
C LEU A 538 -6.38 23.85 21.84
N SER A 539 -7.53 23.16 21.74
CA SER A 539 -8.08 22.34 22.84
C SER A 539 -7.07 21.28 23.31
N GLU A 540 -6.98 21.11 24.63
CA GLU A 540 -6.17 20.05 25.25
C GLU A 540 -6.69 18.63 24.98
N ASP A 541 -7.95 18.48 24.58
CA ASP A 541 -8.57 17.19 24.27
C ASP A 541 -8.19 16.69 22.86
N GLN A 542 -7.63 17.57 22.01
CA GLN A 542 -7.20 17.22 20.65
C GLN A 542 -5.77 16.69 20.63
N HIS A 543 -5.61 15.43 20.21
CA HIS A 543 -4.32 14.77 20.08
C HIS A 543 -3.84 14.64 18.61
N GLY A 544 -4.72 14.80 17.64
CA GLY A 544 -4.41 14.70 16.21
C GLY A 544 -3.62 15.91 15.70
N PHE A 545 -2.61 15.70 14.89
CA PHE A 545 -1.81 16.73 14.19
C PHE A 545 -1.17 17.80 15.09
N ARG A 546 -1.06 17.57 16.40
CA ARG A 546 -0.37 18.43 17.37
C ARG A 546 1.03 17.89 17.68
N GLU A 547 1.99 18.79 17.86
CA GLU A 547 3.35 18.45 18.27
C GLU A 547 3.37 17.95 19.72
N GLY A 548 4.14 16.91 20.00
CA GLY A 548 4.23 16.31 21.33
C GLY A 548 2.99 15.47 21.72
N ARG A 549 2.01 15.29 20.83
CA ARG A 549 0.83 14.43 21.00
C ARG A 549 0.79 13.32 19.95
N SER A 550 0.12 12.23 20.25
CA SER A 550 0.10 11.04 19.40
C SER A 550 -1.12 10.15 19.66
N CYS A 551 -1.32 9.13 18.81
CA CYS A 551 -2.30 8.07 19.10
C CYS A 551 -2.05 7.43 20.47
N LEU A 552 -0.78 7.27 20.86
CA LEU A 552 -0.43 6.70 22.17
C LEU A 552 -0.88 7.61 23.31
N SER A 553 -0.63 8.92 23.23
CA SER A 553 -1.03 9.86 24.26
C SER A 553 -2.55 9.94 24.40
N ASN A 554 -3.31 9.93 23.31
CA ASN A 554 -4.78 9.89 23.31
C ASN A 554 -5.29 8.65 24.03
N LEU A 555 -4.82 7.47 23.62
CA LEU A 555 -5.25 6.19 24.21
C LEU A 555 -4.86 6.05 25.67
N LEU A 556 -3.66 6.49 26.06
CA LEU A 556 -3.21 6.43 27.47
C LEU A 556 -4.04 7.36 28.35
N THR A 557 -4.31 8.59 27.91
CA THR A 557 -5.11 9.56 28.64
C THR A 557 -6.51 9.01 28.93
N THR A 558 -7.16 8.44 27.93
CA THR A 558 -8.51 7.88 28.04
C THR A 558 -8.53 6.64 28.94
N LEU A 559 -7.60 5.70 28.73
CA LEU A 559 -7.56 4.44 29.50
C LEU A 559 -7.07 4.63 30.93
N GLU A 560 -6.33 5.69 31.23
CA GLU A 560 -6.03 6.08 32.60
C GLU A 560 -7.31 6.34 33.39
N ASP A 561 -8.21 7.15 32.81
CA ASP A 561 -9.48 7.47 33.41
C ASP A 561 -10.37 6.21 33.53
N TRP A 562 -10.53 5.44 32.45
CA TRP A 562 -11.38 4.25 32.47
C TRP A 562 -10.93 3.21 33.49
N THR A 563 -9.60 2.90 33.52
CA THR A 563 -9.08 1.92 34.47
C THR A 563 -9.14 2.40 35.91
N SER A 564 -9.06 3.72 36.16
CA SER A 564 -9.26 4.31 37.50
C SER A 564 -10.69 4.18 37.95
N ILE A 565 -11.67 4.54 37.12
CA ILE A 565 -13.10 4.43 37.41
C ILE A 565 -13.48 2.97 37.69
N LEU A 566 -12.97 2.04 36.90
CA LEU A 566 -13.24 0.61 37.11
C LEU A 566 -12.62 0.10 38.45
N ASP A 567 -11.45 0.59 38.85
CA ASP A 567 -10.81 0.23 40.12
C ASP A 567 -11.60 0.75 41.34
N ASP A 568 -12.28 1.90 41.16
CA ASP A 568 -13.25 2.42 42.12
C ASP A 568 -14.55 1.61 42.17
N LYS A 569 -14.66 0.54 41.36
CA LYS A 569 -15.83 -0.36 41.20
C LYS A 569 -17.01 0.26 40.51
N ASP A 570 -16.86 1.39 39.85
CA ASP A 570 -17.88 1.98 38.95
C ASP A 570 -17.73 1.49 37.52
N CYS A 571 -18.65 1.81 36.69
CA CYS A 571 -18.69 1.47 35.27
C CYS A 571 -18.39 2.70 34.41
N VAL A 572 -18.13 2.44 33.11
CA VAL A 572 -17.91 3.52 32.14
C VAL A 572 -18.72 3.22 30.88
N ASP A 573 -19.47 4.18 30.43
CA ASP A 573 -20.11 4.15 29.11
C ASP A 573 -19.34 5.03 28.14
N VAL A 574 -19.00 4.48 26.98
CA VAL A 574 -18.17 5.13 25.97
C VAL A 574 -18.89 5.18 24.64
N ALA A 575 -19.17 6.38 24.13
CA ALA A 575 -19.65 6.56 22.76
C ALA A 575 -18.49 6.88 21.82
N TYR A 576 -18.29 6.03 20.82
CA TYR A 576 -17.40 6.26 19.69
C TYR A 576 -18.18 6.93 18.58
N LEU A 577 -17.71 8.08 18.13
CA LEU A 577 -18.40 8.92 17.16
C LEU A 577 -17.58 9.00 15.86
N ASP A 578 -18.24 8.77 14.71
CA ASP A 578 -17.64 8.87 13.37
C ASP A 578 -18.35 9.96 12.58
N PHE A 579 -17.62 10.95 12.10
CA PHE A 579 -18.19 11.97 11.22
C PHE A 579 -18.34 11.43 9.80
N SER A 580 -19.43 11.80 9.15
CA SER A 580 -19.63 11.53 7.72
C SER A 580 -18.68 12.38 6.90
N LYS A 581 -17.68 11.78 6.21
CA LYS A 581 -16.76 12.48 5.28
C LYS A 581 -16.24 13.82 5.84
N ALA A 582 -15.80 13.85 7.10
CA ALA A 582 -15.47 15.04 7.88
C ALA A 582 -14.69 16.13 7.13
N PHE A 583 -13.60 15.74 6.42
CA PHE A 583 -12.79 16.68 5.65
C PHE A 583 -13.50 17.28 4.43
N ASP A 584 -14.47 16.57 3.86
CA ASP A 584 -15.17 17.00 2.64
C ASP A 584 -16.39 17.91 2.97
N LEU A 585 -16.95 17.82 4.18
CA LEU A 585 -18.13 18.57 4.61
C LEU A 585 -17.83 19.97 5.14
N VAL A 586 -16.59 20.29 5.52
CA VAL A 586 -16.24 21.59 6.14
C VAL A 586 -16.71 22.75 5.27
N SER A 587 -17.69 23.51 5.74
CA SER A 587 -18.18 24.73 5.06
C SER A 587 -17.09 25.81 5.05
N HIS A 588 -16.75 26.32 3.86
CA HIS A 588 -15.73 27.36 3.72
C HIS A 588 -16.11 28.66 4.47
N LYS A 589 -17.39 29.09 4.40
CA LYS A 589 -17.87 30.26 5.10
C LYS A 589 -17.70 30.14 6.63
N HIS A 590 -18.09 28.98 7.20
CA HIS A 590 -17.97 28.72 8.63
C HIS A 590 -16.51 28.58 9.07
N LEU A 591 -15.66 27.97 8.24
CA LEU A 591 -14.24 27.86 8.52
C LEU A 591 -13.55 29.25 8.56
N LEU A 592 -13.89 30.11 7.60
CA LEU A 592 -13.34 31.49 7.56
C LEU A 592 -13.77 32.29 8.79
N LEU A 593 -15.02 32.15 9.25
CA LEU A 593 -15.48 32.74 10.51
C LEU A 593 -14.62 32.25 11.69
N LYS A 594 -14.44 30.94 11.82
CA LYS A 594 -13.62 30.37 12.90
C LYS A 594 -12.16 30.84 12.86
N LEU A 595 -11.57 30.93 11.65
CA LEU A 595 -10.23 31.48 11.48
C LEU A 595 -10.13 32.93 11.98
N GLN A 596 -11.10 33.77 11.59
CA GLN A 596 -11.20 35.14 12.05
C GLN A 596 -11.28 35.22 13.58
N LYS A 597 -12.12 34.38 14.21
CA LYS A 597 -12.26 34.35 15.66
C LYS A 597 -11.02 33.85 16.42
N HIS A 598 -10.12 33.13 15.74
CA HIS A 598 -8.82 32.73 16.26
C HIS A 598 -7.70 33.75 15.95
N GLY A 599 -8.03 34.97 15.46
CA GLY A 599 -7.04 35.99 15.11
C GLY A 599 -6.27 35.69 13.81
N ILE A 600 -6.75 34.78 12.96
CA ILE A 600 -6.13 34.47 11.67
C ILE A 600 -6.79 35.35 10.60
N ASN A 601 -6.36 36.61 10.57
CA ASN A 601 -6.87 37.68 9.73
C ASN A 601 -5.81 38.17 8.72
N GLY A 602 -6.02 39.35 8.17
CA GLY A 602 -5.05 40.04 7.33
C GLY A 602 -4.58 39.27 6.11
N GLN A 603 -3.28 39.35 5.83
CA GLN A 603 -2.64 38.72 4.66
C GLN A 603 -2.87 37.18 4.60
N ILE A 604 -2.66 36.50 5.72
CA ILE A 604 -2.78 35.03 5.81
C ILE A 604 -4.25 34.61 5.66
N GLY A 605 -5.17 35.29 6.35
CA GLY A 605 -6.60 35.02 6.25
C GLY A 605 -7.14 35.17 4.83
N ASN A 606 -6.76 36.26 4.15
CA ASN A 606 -7.14 36.53 2.76
C ASN A 606 -6.59 35.47 1.81
N TRP A 607 -5.33 35.06 2.02
CA TRP A 607 -4.70 34.02 1.21
C TRP A 607 -5.39 32.66 1.40
N ILE A 608 -5.73 32.29 2.64
CA ILE A 608 -6.47 31.04 2.92
C ILE A 608 -7.84 31.05 2.24
N LYS A 609 -8.54 32.20 2.27
CA LYS A 609 -9.80 32.38 1.56
C LYS A 609 -9.62 32.13 0.06
N ALA A 610 -8.65 32.77 -0.59
CA ALA A 610 -8.34 32.55 -2.00
C ALA A 610 -7.92 31.11 -2.31
N PHE A 611 -7.21 30.44 -1.39
CA PHE A 611 -6.83 29.03 -1.50
C PHE A 611 -8.01 28.09 -1.48
N LEU A 612 -9.08 28.38 -0.72
CA LEU A 612 -10.27 27.54 -0.60
C LEU A 612 -11.29 27.80 -1.71
N GLU A 613 -11.38 29.01 -2.22
CA GLU A 613 -12.38 29.42 -3.21
C GLU A 613 -12.06 29.00 -4.64
N ASN A 614 -13.10 28.73 -5.44
CA ASN A 614 -13.02 28.40 -6.86
C ASN A 614 -12.09 27.20 -7.18
N ARG A 615 -12.02 26.25 -6.27
CA ARG A 615 -11.25 25.02 -6.49
C ARG A 615 -11.95 24.07 -7.45
N LYS A 616 -11.15 23.32 -8.20
CA LYS A 616 -11.62 22.27 -9.12
C LYS A 616 -10.97 20.94 -8.83
N GLN A 617 -11.71 19.88 -9.10
CA GLN A 617 -11.21 18.53 -9.00
C GLN A 617 -11.49 17.71 -10.27
N ARG A 618 -10.62 16.75 -10.54
CA ARG A 618 -10.81 15.74 -11.57
C ARG A 618 -10.20 14.41 -11.12
N VAL A 619 -10.91 13.31 -11.39
CA VAL A 619 -10.42 11.96 -11.05
C VAL A 619 -9.48 11.47 -12.15
N VAL A 620 -8.41 10.78 -11.74
CA VAL A 620 -7.41 10.22 -12.65
C VAL A 620 -7.25 8.73 -12.39
N ILE A 621 -7.61 7.90 -13.39
CA ILE A 621 -7.43 6.43 -13.38
C ILE A 621 -6.60 6.06 -14.61
N ARG A 622 -5.47 5.36 -14.43
CA ARG A 622 -4.55 4.91 -15.50
C ARG A 622 -4.12 6.03 -16.47
N GLY A 623 -4.10 7.28 -15.97
CA GLY A 623 -3.72 8.45 -16.79
C GLY A 623 -4.86 9.04 -17.63
N CYS A 624 -6.05 8.43 -17.63
CA CYS A 624 -7.28 9.05 -18.14
C CYS A 624 -7.83 10.01 -17.08
N LYS A 625 -8.38 11.15 -17.49
CA LYS A 625 -8.89 12.22 -16.62
C LYS A 625 -10.40 12.36 -16.81
N SER A 626 -11.15 12.52 -15.72
CA SER A 626 -12.55 12.94 -15.75
C SER A 626 -12.69 14.38 -16.26
N ASP A 627 -13.92 14.81 -16.46
CA ASP A 627 -14.27 16.21 -16.57
C ASP A 627 -14.01 16.91 -15.21
N GLU A 628 -13.81 18.24 -15.22
CA GLU A 628 -13.57 19.03 -14.02
C GLU A 628 -14.91 19.36 -13.33
N LEU A 629 -14.96 19.22 -12.01
CA LEU A 629 -16.08 19.64 -11.18
C LEU A 629 -15.60 20.62 -10.12
N ASN A 630 -16.46 21.57 -9.75
CA ASN A 630 -16.15 22.53 -8.70
C ASN A 630 -16.16 21.87 -7.31
N VAL A 631 -15.24 22.26 -6.44
CA VAL A 631 -15.18 21.85 -5.04
C VAL A 631 -16.00 22.88 -4.23
N LEU A 632 -17.11 22.46 -3.66
CA LEU A 632 -18.08 23.35 -3.03
C LEU A 632 -17.83 23.54 -1.52
N SER A 633 -17.20 22.58 -0.89
CA SER A 633 -16.87 22.54 0.55
C SER A 633 -15.63 21.70 0.80
N GLY A 634 -15.21 21.61 2.03
CA GLY A 634 -14.14 20.75 2.48
C GLY A 634 -12.75 21.37 2.41
N VAL A 635 -11.83 20.69 3.12
CA VAL A 635 -10.40 20.99 3.07
C VAL A 635 -9.70 19.90 2.29
N PRO A 636 -8.79 20.22 1.34
CA PRO A 636 -8.24 19.21 0.42
C PRO A 636 -7.48 18.10 1.15
N GLN A 637 -7.96 16.85 1.04
CA GLN A 637 -7.28 15.66 1.58
C GLN A 637 -5.96 15.42 0.83
N GLY A 638 -4.84 15.95 1.36
CA GLY A 638 -3.52 15.87 0.74
C GLY A 638 -2.82 17.21 0.58
N SER A 639 -3.45 18.33 0.96
CA SER A 639 -2.79 19.61 1.19
C SER A 639 -1.97 19.60 2.50
N VAL A 640 -1.15 20.61 2.70
CA VAL A 640 -0.39 20.81 3.94
C VAL A 640 -1.23 21.55 4.99
N LEU A 641 -2.12 22.44 4.54
CA LEU A 641 -3.01 23.22 5.42
C LEU A 641 -4.26 22.45 5.86
N GLY A 642 -4.76 21.51 5.05
CA GLY A 642 -6.01 20.79 5.36
C GLY A 642 -6.12 20.30 6.80
N PRO A 643 -5.12 19.62 7.36
CA PRO A 643 -5.18 19.15 8.74
C PRO A 643 -5.35 20.26 9.78
N ILE A 644 -4.59 21.35 9.69
CA ILE A 644 -4.68 22.42 10.70
C ILE A 644 -5.99 23.22 10.56
N LEU A 645 -6.47 23.43 9.34
CA LEU A 645 -7.76 24.05 9.08
C LEU A 645 -8.90 23.22 9.68
N PHE A 646 -8.83 21.90 9.55
CA PHE A 646 -9.80 21.00 10.19
C PHE A 646 -9.71 21.05 11.71
N LEU A 647 -8.49 21.09 12.31
CA LEU A 647 -8.35 21.23 13.76
C LEU A 647 -8.99 22.51 14.29
N ILE A 648 -8.77 23.65 13.63
CA ILE A 648 -9.40 24.91 14.00
C ILE A 648 -10.94 24.81 13.89
N PHE A 649 -11.42 24.12 12.86
CA PHE A 649 -12.85 23.93 12.63
C PHE A 649 -13.54 23.16 13.76
N ILE A 650 -12.92 22.07 14.26
CA ILE A 650 -13.48 21.19 15.29
C ILE A 650 -13.09 21.61 16.72
N ASN A 651 -12.27 22.63 16.89
CA ASN A 651 -11.60 22.99 18.15
C ASN A 651 -12.54 23.28 19.32
N ASP A 652 -13.74 23.80 19.05
CA ASP A 652 -14.74 24.16 20.04
C ASP A 652 -15.71 23.01 20.41
N LEU A 653 -15.61 21.87 19.74
CA LEU A 653 -16.48 20.71 19.99
C LEU A 653 -16.43 20.22 21.45
N PRO A 654 -15.27 20.06 22.12
CA PRO A 654 -15.23 19.62 23.51
C PRO A 654 -15.90 20.59 24.49
N LYS A 655 -16.02 21.87 24.12
CA LYS A 655 -16.65 22.87 24.99
C LYS A 655 -18.19 22.72 25.10
N CYS A 656 -18.80 21.92 24.24
CA CYS A 656 -20.24 21.67 24.23
C CYS A 656 -20.67 20.56 25.19
N THR A 657 -19.71 19.84 25.80
CA THR A 657 -19.99 18.67 26.62
C THR A 657 -19.51 18.85 28.07
N THR A 658 -20.15 18.16 28.96
CA THR A 658 -19.78 18.06 30.38
C THR A 658 -18.89 16.81 30.60
N CYS A 659 -19.21 15.71 29.90
CA CYS A 659 -18.44 14.49 29.93
C CYS A 659 -17.11 14.68 29.19
N PRO A 660 -16.04 14.03 29.64
CA PRO A 660 -14.76 14.08 28.96
C PRO A 660 -14.85 13.61 27.51
N VAL A 661 -14.32 14.43 26.61
CA VAL A 661 -14.18 14.13 25.18
C VAL A 661 -12.71 13.95 24.86
N CYS A 662 -12.39 13.04 23.96
CA CYS A 662 -11.03 12.88 23.47
C CYS A 662 -11.02 12.77 21.95
N LEU A 663 -10.29 13.67 21.29
CA LEU A 663 -10.27 13.84 19.85
C LEU A 663 -8.94 13.39 19.24
N PHE A 664 -9.00 12.79 18.04
CA PHE A 664 -7.86 12.60 17.18
C PHE A 664 -8.24 12.94 15.73
N ALA A 665 -8.11 14.20 15.37
CA ALA A 665 -8.69 14.79 14.18
C ALA A 665 -10.23 14.61 14.17
N ASP A 666 -10.78 13.83 13.24
CA ASP A 666 -12.20 13.51 13.12
C ASP A 666 -12.63 12.31 14.00
N ASP A 667 -11.71 11.44 14.42
CA ASP A 667 -12.01 10.36 15.35
C ASP A 667 -12.32 10.97 16.74
N SER A 668 -13.54 10.79 17.24
CA SER A 668 -14.04 11.39 18.49
C SER A 668 -14.59 10.31 19.40
N LYS A 669 -14.36 10.44 20.70
CA LYS A 669 -14.98 9.61 21.73
C LYS A 669 -15.32 10.43 22.96
N ILE A 670 -16.47 10.15 23.54
CA ILE A 670 -16.98 10.76 24.76
C ILE A 670 -17.31 9.64 25.75
N TYR A 671 -17.04 9.82 27.01
CA TYR A 671 -17.29 8.79 28.00
C TYR A 671 -17.78 9.39 29.33
N CYS A 672 -18.56 8.60 30.05
CA CYS A 672 -19.12 9.00 31.33
C CYS A 672 -18.88 7.91 32.38
N ARG A 673 -18.61 8.32 33.63
CA ARG A 673 -18.58 7.45 34.80
C ARG A 673 -20.03 7.10 35.17
N VAL A 674 -20.37 5.83 35.19
CA VAL A 674 -21.68 5.31 35.61
C VAL A 674 -21.51 4.63 36.95
N PRO A 675 -22.09 5.17 38.05
CA PRO A 675 -21.99 4.57 39.37
C PRO A 675 -22.64 3.18 39.36
N ARG A 676 -22.02 2.23 40.08
CA ARG A 676 -22.58 0.90 40.24
C ARG A 676 -23.76 0.95 41.19
N GLU A 677 -24.87 0.32 40.88
CA GLU A 677 -25.95 0.09 41.80
C GLU A 677 -25.45 -0.66 43.05
N SER A 678 -25.38 -0.01 44.19
CA SER A 678 -25.09 -0.61 45.47
C SER A 678 -26.26 -0.39 46.40
N ASN A 679 -26.72 -1.47 47.04
CA ASN A 679 -27.80 -1.48 48.03
C ASN A 679 -27.74 -0.25 48.95
N GLY A 680 -28.65 0.73 48.75
CA GLY A 680 -28.97 1.76 49.71
C GLY A 680 -28.18 3.07 49.63
N LYS A 681 -27.41 3.37 48.59
CA LYS A 681 -26.99 4.75 48.29
C LYS A 681 -27.90 5.34 47.22
N PRO A 682 -28.34 6.64 47.41
CA PRO A 682 -29.09 7.29 46.35
C PRO A 682 -28.24 7.23 45.07
N GLU A 683 -28.86 6.76 43.98
CA GLU A 683 -28.31 6.91 42.64
C GLU A 683 -27.83 8.37 42.51
N LEU A 684 -26.63 8.55 41.99
CA LEU A 684 -26.38 9.77 41.22
C LEU A 684 -27.28 9.66 39.99
N GLU A 685 -28.59 9.94 40.24
CA GLU A 685 -29.59 10.11 39.21
C GLU A 685 -28.96 11.04 38.16
N GLY A 686 -28.79 10.56 36.95
CA GLY A 686 -28.42 11.42 35.85
C GLY A 686 -27.08 11.12 35.12
N ALA A 687 -26.27 10.13 35.53
CA ALA A 687 -25.00 9.89 34.82
C ALA A 687 -25.22 9.48 33.35
N HIS A 688 -26.24 8.63 33.09
CA HIS A 688 -26.62 8.26 31.71
C HIS A 688 -27.37 9.43 31.01
N GLU A 689 -28.18 10.20 31.76
CA GLU A 689 -28.85 11.40 31.25
C GLU A 689 -27.79 12.47 30.85
N LEU A 690 -26.70 12.58 31.58
CA LEU A 690 -25.62 13.50 31.26
C LEU A 690 -24.96 13.15 29.94
N LEU A 691 -24.60 11.87 29.71
CA LEU A 691 -24.05 11.43 28.43
C LEU A 691 -25.03 11.58 27.28
N GLN A 692 -26.32 11.26 27.53
CA GLN A 692 -27.38 11.46 26.54
C GLN A 692 -27.56 12.94 26.18
N LYS A 693 -27.55 13.83 27.17
CA LYS A 693 -27.59 15.28 26.97
C LYS A 693 -26.41 15.76 26.15
N ASP A 694 -25.20 15.29 26.47
CA ASP A 694 -24.00 15.68 25.76
C ASP A 694 -24.00 15.16 24.31
N LEU A 695 -24.52 13.97 24.03
CA LEU A 695 -24.75 13.47 22.67
C LEU A 695 -25.69 14.37 21.88
N HIS A 696 -26.73 14.89 22.54
CA HIS A 696 -27.65 15.83 21.94
C HIS A 696 -26.98 17.19 21.65
N GLU A 697 -26.16 17.70 22.57
CA GLU A 697 -25.42 18.95 22.35
C GLU A 697 -24.38 18.80 21.24
N LEU A 698 -23.72 17.63 21.13
CA LEU A 698 -22.82 17.31 20.01
C LEU A 698 -23.58 17.30 18.67
N HIS A 699 -24.79 16.73 18.61
CA HIS A 699 -25.62 16.78 17.41
C HIS A 699 -26.02 18.21 17.06
N LYS A 700 -26.42 19.05 18.03
CA LYS A 700 -26.71 20.47 17.82
C LYS A 700 -25.47 21.21 17.28
N TRP A 701 -24.30 20.95 17.87
CA TRP A 701 -23.05 21.52 17.40
C TRP A 701 -22.79 21.13 15.94
N ALA A 702 -22.92 19.84 15.60
CA ALA A 702 -22.73 19.34 14.25
C ALA A 702 -23.68 20.02 13.26
N SER A 703 -24.96 20.13 13.60
CA SER A 703 -25.99 20.83 12.80
C SER A 703 -25.66 22.30 12.62
N LYS A 704 -25.26 23.01 13.71
CA LYS A 704 -24.85 24.43 13.69
C LYS A 704 -23.71 24.69 12.71
N TRP A 705 -22.70 23.76 12.63
CA TRP A 705 -21.51 23.90 11.81
C TRP A 705 -21.59 23.13 10.48
N LYS A 706 -22.79 22.63 10.09
CA LYS A 706 -23.03 21.87 8.84
C LYS A 706 -22.18 20.59 8.73
N MET A 707 -21.90 19.99 9.85
CA MET A 707 -21.34 18.65 9.94
C MET A 707 -22.44 17.62 10.21
N SER A 708 -22.16 16.36 9.94
CA SER A 708 -23.07 15.27 10.30
C SER A 708 -22.31 14.06 10.82
N PHE A 709 -22.85 13.41 11.83
CA PHE A 709 -22.36 12.12 12.29
C PHE A 709 -22.85 11.00 11.37
N ASN A 710 -22.05 9.95 11.23
CA ASN A 710 -22.47 8.72 10.60
C ASN A 710 -23.02 7.77 11.66
N VAL A 711 -24.28 7.93 12.01
CA VAL A 711 -24.90 7.23 13.15
C VAL A 711 -24.74 5.72 13.05
N ASN A 712 -24.85 5.14 11.83
CA ASN A 712 -24.64 3.70 11.60
C ASN A 712 -23.22 3.20 11.96
N LYS A 713 -22.25 4.10 12.11
CA LYS A 713 -20.89 3.74 12.51
C LYS A 713 -20.59 4.17 13.94
N CYS A 714 -21.39 5.06 14.51
CA CYS A 714 -21.29 5.41 15.91
C CYS A 714 -21.67 4.19 16.76
N LYS A 715 -20.94 3.94 17.82
CA LYS A 715 -21.12 2.76 18.69
C LYS A 715 -21.04 3.17 20.15
N ILE A 716 -21.79 2.44 20.98
CA ILE A 716 -21.68 2.53 22.43
C ILE A 716 -20.98 1.29 22.98
N MET A 717 -20.06 1.46 23.91
CA MET A 717 -19.39 0.38 24.62
C MET A 717 -19.56 0.56 26.13
N HIS A 718 -20.03 -0.50 26.80
CA HIS A 718 -20.22 -0.55 28.24
C HIS A 718 -19.07 -1.30 28.89
N LEU A 719 -18.32 -0.60 29.76
CA LEU A 719 -17.18 -1.16 30.52
C LEU A 719 -17.60 -1.36 31.98
N GLY A 720 -17.10 -2.41 32.56
CA GLY A 720 -17.28 -2.74 33.99
C GLY A 720 -18.24 -3.92 34.21
N TYR A 721 -18.05 -4.57 35.37
CA TYR A 721 -18.89 -5.67 35.81
C TYR A 721 -20.21 -5.12 36.36
N SER A 722 -21.33 -5.65 35.89
CA SER A 722 -22.70 -5.17 36.25
C SER A 722 -23.00 -3.74 35.78
N ASN A 723 -22.52 -3.34 34.59
CA ASN A 723 -22.97 -2.13 33.94
C ASN A 723 -24.46 -2.26 33.58
N ALA A 724 -25.25 -1.22 33.86
CA ALA A 724 -26.70 -1.19 33.61
C ALA A 724 -27.05 -1.22 32.11
N LYS A 725 -26.09 -0.90 31.25
CA LYS A 725 -26.22 -0.92 29.77
C LYS A 725 -27.37 -0.06 29.25
N HIS A 726 -27.36 1.21 29.63
CA HIS A 726 -28.32 2.17 29.13
C HIS A 726 -28.25 2.30 27.61
N GLU A 727 -29.42 2.45 26.98
CA GLU A 727 -29.53 2.79 25.57
C GLU A 727 -29.28 4.29 25.37
N TYR A 728 -28.58 4.65 24.31
CA TYR A 728 -28.26 6.03 23.95
C TYR A 728 -28.65 6.32 22.50
N GLU A 729 -29.13 7.53 22.29
CA GLU A 729 -29.60 7.99 20.98
C GLU A 729 -28.71 9.13 20.44
N LEU A 730 -28.49 9.14 19.15
CA LEU A 730 -27.89 10.25 18.41
C LEU A 730 -28.73 10.51 17.16
N ASP A 731 -29.17 11.75 16.96
CA ASP A 731 -30.05 12.14 15.84
C ASP A 731 -31.32 11.27 15.74
N GLY A 732 -31.97 10.99 16.88
CA GLY A 732 -33.20 10.18 16.96
C GLY A 732 -33.01 8.69 16.62
N THR A 733 -31.75 8.22 16.49
CA THR A 733 -31.43 6.82 16.22
C THR A 733 -30.65 6.23 17.38
N THR A 734 -31.09 5.08 17.89
CA THR A 734 -30.38 4.35 18.96
C THR A 734 -29.02 3.87 18.45
N LEU A 735 -27.96 4.09 19.24
CA LEU A 735 -26.60 3.65 18.92
C LEU A 735 -26.46 2.14 19.15
N ASP A 736 -25.82 1.46 18.20
CA ASP A 736 -25.52 0.03 18.35
C ASP A 736 -24.51 -0.24 19.46
N GLU A 737 -24.82 -1.19 20.37
CA GLU A 737 -23.88 -1.70 21.37
C GLU A 737 -22.74 -2.47 20.70
N THR A 738 -21.51 -2.27 21.20
CA THR A 738 -20.35 -3.05 20.79
C THR A 738 -19.57 -3.59 21.98
N THR A 739 -19.07 -4.81 21.88
CA THR A 739 -18.16 -5.41 22.86
C THR A 739 -16.68 -5.21 22.48
N GLU A 740 -16.42 -4.68 21.29
CA GLU A 740 -15.06 -4.38 20.82
C GLU A 740 -15.08 -3.26 19.78
N GLU A 741 -14.16 -2.31 19.89
CA GLU A 741 -13.99 -1.22 18.92
C GLU A 741 -12.53 -0.99 18.57
N LYS A 742 -12.28 -0.60 17.32
CA LYS A 742 -10.94 -0.30 16.83
C LYS A 742 -10.62 1.19 16.97
N ASP A 743 -10.07 1.58 18.10
CA ASP A 743 -9.67 2.94 18.42
C ASP A 743 -8.19 3.19 18.06
N LEU A 744 -7.93 4.13 17.17
CA LEU A 744 -6.60 4.55 16.68
C LEU A 744 -5.65 3.39 16.33
N GLY A 745 -6.22 2.30 15.79
CA GLY A 745 -5.48 1.11 15.37
C GLY A 745 -5.24 0.05 16.44
N VAL A 746 -5.69 0.28 17.68
CA VAL A 746 -5.77 -0.70 18.77
C VAL A 746 -7.20 -1.22 18.86
N LEU A 747 -7.39 -2.53 18.94
CA LEU A 747 -8.69 -3.14 19.20
C LEU A 747 -8.89 -3.18 20.71
N ILE A 748 -9.83 -2.40 21.21
CA ILE A 748 -10.21 -2.32 22.61
C ILE A 748 -11.44 -3.21 22.82
N ASP A 749 -11.41 -4.05 23.81
CA ASP A 749 -12.55 -4.88 24.23
C ASP A 749 -13.12 -4.37 25.55
N ASN A 750 -14.40 -4.65 25.82
CA ASN A 750 -15.12 -4.17 27.00
C ASN A 750 -14.59 -4.73 28.33
N GLU A 751 -13.68 -5.71 28.30
CA GLU A 751 -12.99 -6.23 29.48
C GLU A 751 -11.55 -5.66 29.62
N LEU A 752 -11.08 -4.86 28.65
CA LEU A 752 -9.73 -4.28 28.53
C LEU A 752 -8.61 -5.33 28.61
N LYS A 753 -8.86 -6.54 28.09
CA LYS A 753 -7.90 -7.67 28.10
C LYS A 753 -6.96 -7.67 26.89
N PHE A 754 -7.32 -7.03 25.81
CA PHE A 754 -6.55 -6.88 24.56
C PHE A 754 -6.11 -8.19 23.87
N SER A 755 -6.53 -9.36 24.32
CA SER A 755 -6.12 -10.66 23.72
C SER A 755 -6.52 -10.78 22.25
N LYS A 756 -7.66 -10.21 21.85
CA LYS A 756 -8.10 -10.17 20.43
C LYS A 756 -7.20 -9.26 19.60
N HIS A 757 -6.80 -8.10 20.13
CA HIS A 757 -5.82 -7.22 19.49
C HIS A 757 -4.50 -7.94 19.23
N ILE A 758 -3.95 -8.59 20.25
CA ILE A 758 -2.69 -9.34 20.17
C ILE A 758 -2.78 -10.43 19.10
N LYS A 759 -3.84 -11.24 19.10
CA LYS A 759 -4.07 -12.26 18.05
C LYS A 759 -4.10 -11.67 16.64
N SER A 760 -4.78 -10.53 16.46
CA SER A 760 -4.84 -9.82 15.18
C SER A 760 -3.46 -9.35 14.70
N LYS A 761 -2.65 -8.77 15.61
CA LYS A 761 -1.29 -8.29 15.27
C LYS A 761 -0.33 -9.46 15.00
N VAL A 762 -0.43 -10.54 15.76
CA VAL A 762 0.31 -11.79 15.52
C VAL A 762 -0.02 -12.37 14.14
N ALA A 763 -1.29 -12.40 13.74
CA ALA A 763 -1.70 -12.87 12.42
C ALA A 763 -1.15 -11.97 11.29
N GLN A 764 -1.16 -10.64 11.46
CA GLN A 764 -0.57 -9.69 10.51
C GLN A 764 0.94 -9.88 10.38
N ALA A 765 1.65 -10.02 11.50
CA ALA A 765 3.09 -10.25 11.52
C ALA A 765 3.48 -11.58 10.86
N ASN A 766 2.72 -12.66 11.12
CA ASN A 766 2.95 -13.96 10.50
C ASN A 766 2.71 -13.92 8.98
N ARG A 767 1.73 -13.16 8.49
CA ARG A 767 1.54 -12.92 7.04
C ARG A 767 2.78 -12.26 6.42
N LEU A 768 3.34 -11.23 7.07
CA LEU A 768 4.58 -10.58 6.58
C LEU A 768 5.79 -11.53 6.60
N ILE A 769 5.92 -12.37 7.63
CA ILE A 769 6.96 -13.42 7.68
C ILE A 769 6.81 -14.36 6.48
N GLY A 770 5.59 -14.78 6.16
CA GLY A 770 5.29 -15.58 4.97
C GLY A 770 5.67 -14.88 3.67
N LEU A 771 5.32 -13.60 3.51
CA LEU A 771 5.68 -12.79 2.34
C LEU A 771 7.19 -12.65 2.17
N ILE A 772 7.93 -12.40 3.26
CA ILE A 772 9.40 -12.32 3.22
C ILE A 772 9.99 -13.67 2.80
N LYS A 773 9.51 -14.77 3.40
CA LYS A 773 9.96 -16.13 3.06
C LYS A 773 9.77 -16.48 1.58
N ILE A 774 8.67 -16.05 0.97
CA ILE A 774 8.37 -16.32 -0.44
C ILE A 774 9.18 -15.39 -1.36
N SER A 775 9.40 -14.15 -0.93
CA SER A 775 10.00 -13.11 -1.79
C SER A 775 11.53 -13.21 -1.89
N PHE A 776 12.19 -13.68 -0.84
CA PHE A 776 13.66 -13.76 -0.77
C PHE A 776 14.14 -15.21 -0.86
N GLU A 777 15.14 -15.45 -1.70
CA GLU A 777 15.71 -16.80 -1.88
C GLU A 777 16.52 -17.22 -0.64
N THR A 778 17.30 -16.30 -0.08
CA THR A 778 18.09 -16.51 1.14
C THR A 778 18.12 -15.24 1.96
N LEU A 779 18.12 -15.37 3.28
CA LEU A 779 18.28 -14.26 4.21
C LEU A 779 19.56 -14.43 5.02
N ASP A 780 20.47 -13.44 4.92
CA ASP A 780 21.56 -13.28 5.88
C ASP A 780 21.10 -12.49 7.11
N ASP A 781 21.95 -12.38 8.13
CA ASP A 781 21.62 -11.73 9.39
C ASP A 781 21.23 -10.26 9.23
N ASP A 782 21.94 -9.52 8.39
CA ASP A 782 21.71 -8.09 8.18
C ASP A 782 20.41 -7.86 7.39
N MET A 783 20.16 -8.65 6.35
CA MET A 783 18.88 -8.63 5.63
C MET A 783 17.71 -8.90 6.56
N PHE A 784 17.84 -9.96 7.37
CA PHE A 784 16.81 -10.31 8.34
C PHE A 784 16.55 -9.18 9.33
N LYS A 785 17.60 -8.63 9.96
CA LYS A 785 17.46 -7.52 10.93
C LYS A 785 16.77 -6.32 10.35
N ASN A 786 17.16 -5.91 9.15
CA ASN A 786 16.55 -4.75 8.49
C ASN A 786 15.07 -4.98 8.20
N LEU A 787 14.71 -6.13 7.65
CA LEU A 787 13.32 -6.48 7.34
C LEU A 787 12.50 -6.65 8.63
N TYR A 788 13.02 -7.36 9.62
CA TYR A 788 12.34 -7.58 10.89
C TYR A 788 12.10 -6.26 11.64
N ASN A 789 13.14 -5.46 11.81
CA ASN A 789 13.07 -4.20 12.56
C ASN A 789 12.18 -3.15 11.87
N THR A 790 12.10 -3.18 10.53
CA THR A 790 11.34 -2.18 9.76
C THR A 790 9.90 -2.58 9.51
N LEU A 791 9.62 -3.86 9.32
CA LEU A 791 8.30 -4.32 8.85
C LEU A 791 7.53 -5.12 9.90
N ILE A 792 8.19 -6.01 10.65
CA ILE A 792 7.53 -6.96 11.55
C ILE A 792 7.42 -6.37 12.96
N ARG A 793 8.54 -5.96 13.54
CA ARG A 793 8.61 -5.47 14.91
C ARG A 793 7.69 -4.27 15.19
N PRO A 794 7.56 -3.27 14.31
CA PRO A 794 6.66 -2.14 14.55
C PRO A 794 5.19 -2.53 14.70
N LEU A 795 4.74 -3.64 14.10
CA LEU A 795 3.39 -4.17 14.30
C LEU A 795 3.17 -4.71 15.72
N LEU A 796 4.23 -5.26 16.31
CA LEU A 796 4.21 -5.87 17.65
C LEU A 796 4.47 -4.86 18.78
N GLU A 797 4.90 -3.63 18.43
CA GLU A 797 5.27 -2.59 19.39
C GLU A 797 4.39 -1.32 19.30
N TYR A 798 3.52 -1.20 18.26
CA TYR A 798 2.67 -0.03 18.11
C TYR A 798 1.72 0.16 19.28
N CYS A 799 1.79 1.31 19.97
CA CYS A 799 1.02 1.65 21.17
C CYS A 799 1.07 0.55 22.26
N VAL A 800 2.15 -0.20 22.36
CA VAL A 800 2.25 -1.34 23.28
C VAL A 800 2.10 -0.96 24.74
N GLN A 801 2.36 0.28 25.13
CA GLN A 801 2.15 0.80 26.47
C GLN A 801 0.67 0.73 26.90
N VAL A 802 -0.24 0.81 25.94
CA VAL A 802 -1.69 0.68 26.16
C VAL A 802 -2.08 -0.77 26.46
N TRP A 803 -1.61 -1.71 25.65
CA TRP A 803 -2.10 -3.10 25.64
C TRP A 803 -1.05 -4.15 26.03
N SER A 804 0.04 -3.73 26.70
CA SER A 804 1.09 -4.66 27.10
C SER A 804 0.52 -5.85 27.88
N PRO A 805 0.68 -7.09 27.40
CA PRO A 805 0.09 -8.25 28.02
C PRO A 805 0.74 -8.57 29.37
N HIS A 806 -0.09 -8.97 30.33
CA HIS A 806 0.34 -9.55 31.60
C HIS A 806 0.08 -11.07 31.67
N MET A 807 -0.82 -11.58 30.84
CA MET A 807 -1.10 -13.01 30.77
C MET A 807 0.00 -13.75 29.98
N GLN A 808 0.55 -14.81 30.56
CA GLN A 808 1.64 -15.60 29.98
C GLN A 808 1.32 -16.09 28.56
N LYS A 809 0.07 -16.54 28.31
CA LYS A 809 -0.39 -16.99 27.00
C LYS A 809 -0.23 -15.93 25.89
N ASP A 810 -0.49 -14.65 26.21
CA ASP A 810 -0.42 -13.55 25.25
C ASP A 810 1.03 -13.06 25.07
N ILE A 811 1.84 -13.11 26.13
CA ILE A 811 3.29 -12.88 26.08
C ILE A 811 3.94 -13.89 25.14
N GLU A 812 3.62 -15.17 25.30
CA GLU A 812 4.15 -16.25 24.45
C GLU A 812 3.69 -16.15 22.99
N LEU A 813 2.43 -15.74 22.75
CA LEU A 813 1.94 -15.52 21.38
C LEU A 813 2.81 -14.49 20.63
N LEU A 814 3.14 -13.38 21.28
CA LEU A 814 4.02 -12.36 20.69
C LEU A 814 5.44 -12.87 20.48
N GLU A 815 6.01 -13.51 21.51
CA GLU A 815 7.38 -14.02 21.46
C GLU A 815 7.53 -15.12 20.39
N ASN A 816 6.50 -15.94 20.19
CA ASN A 816 6.48 -16.98 19.15
C ASN A 816 6.57 -16.42 17.74
N VAL A 817 6.11 -15.18 17.50
CA VAL A 817 6.33 -14.49 16.21
C VAL A 817 7.83 -14.28 16.00
N GLN A 818 8.55 -13.78 17.02
CA GLN A 818 9.99 -13.54 16.94
C GLN A 818 10.75 -14.87 16.82
N ARG A 819 10.37 -15.91 17.59
CA ARG A 819 10.94 -17.27 17.46
C ARG A 819 10.81 -17.81 16.03
N ARG A 820 9.66 -17.63 15.40
CA ARG A 820 9.41 -18.05 14.01
C ARG A 820 10.21 -17.20 13.03
N ALA A 821 10.23 -15.88 13.21
CA ALA A 821 10.94 -14.97 12.33
C ALA A 821 12.46 -15.26 12.31
N THR A 822 13.10 -15.47 13.46
CA THR A 822 14.55 -15.75 13.55
C THR A 822 14.95 -17.04 12.84
N LYS A 823 14.03 -18.01 12.66
CA LYS A 823 14.27 -19.23 11.88
C LYS A 823 14.32 -19.02 10.36
N LEU A 824 14.01 -17.80 9.87
CA LEU A 824 14.17 -17.47 8.45
C LEU A 824 15.65 -17.40 8.05
N VAL A 825 16.55 -17.11 8.99
CA VAL A 825 18.00 -17.14 8.77
C VAL A 825 18.46 -18.59 8.79
N TRP A 826 18.83 -19.13 7.63
CA TRP A 826 19.11 -20.55 7.44
C TRP A 826 20.15 -21.11 8.42
N ARG A 827 21.30 -20.40 8.62
CA ARG A 827 22.37 -20.83 9.51
C ARG A 827 21.95 -20.97 10.98
N LEU A 828 20.89 -20.23 11.39
CA LEU A 828 20.42 -20.18 12.78
C LEU A 828 19.22 -21.13 13.04
N ARG A 829 18.71 -21.79 12.00
CA ARG A 829 17.43 -22.51 12.07
C ARG A 829 17.38 -23.60 13.15
N ASN A 830 18.51 -24.28 13.36
CA ASN A 830 18.62 -25.40 14.30
C ASN A 830 19.19 -25.00 15.67
N MET A 831 19.54 -23.71 15.86
CA MET A 831 20.04 -23.21 17.14
C MET A 831 18.90 -22.97 18.13
N GLU A 832 19.18 -23.00 19.42
CA GLU A 832 18.25 -22.62 20.47
C GLU A 832 17.85 -21.14 20.33
N TYR A 833 16.66 -20.79 20.86
CA TYR A 833 16.09 -19.45 20.64
C TYR A 833 16.95 -18.33 21.23
N ASP A 834 17.45 -18.51 22.43
CA ASP A 834 18.26 -17.50 23.10
C ASP A 834 19.63 -17.31 22.43
N GLU A 835 20.21 -18.38 21.88
CA GLU A 835 21.42 -18.32 21.05
C GLU A 835 21.17 -17.52 19.77
N ARG A 836 20.01 -17.77 19.09
CA ARG A 836 19.62 -16.98 17.91
C ARG A 836 19.49 -15.49 18.22
N LEU A 837 18.94 -15.13 19.40
CA LEU A 837 18.82 -13.74 19.81
C LEU A 837 20.20 -13.10 20.03
N LYS A 838 21.14 -13.82 20.67
CA LYS A 838 22.53 -13.36 20.86
C LYS A 838 23.22 -13.11 19.52
N GLU A 839 23.17 -14.10 18.61
CA GLU A 839 23.75 -13.99 17.27
C GLU A 839 23.17 -12.81 16.47
N LEU A 840 21.84 -12.64 16.51
CA LEU A 840 21.16 -11.55 15.81
C LEU A 840 21.21 -10.23 16.58
N LYS A 841 21.80 -10.18 17.80
CA LYS A 841 21.81 -9.00 18.67
C LYS A 841 20.39 -8.44 18.89
N LEU A 842 19.43 -9.33 19.10
CA LEU A 842 18.06 -9.03 19.45
C LEU A 842 17.82 -9.31 20.92
N THR A 843 16.84 -8.63 21.52
CA THR A 843 16.36 -8.85 22.88
C THR A 843 14.96 -9.47 22.83
N ARG A 844 14.50 -10.11 23.88
CA ARG A 844 13.13 -10.61 23.99
C ARG A 844 12.14 -9.45 23.85
N LEU A 845 10.97 -9.69 23.30
CA LEU A 845 9.95 -8.65 23.14
C LEU A 845 9.42 -8.15 24.48
N GLU A 846 9.44 -8.96 25.51
CA GLU A 846 9.09 -8.56 26.88
C GLU A 846 10.04 -7.50 27.41
N ASP A 847 11.36 -7.72 27.33
CA ASP A 847 12.37 -6.73 27.74
C ASP A 847 12.21 -5.41 26.97
N ARG A 848 11.86 -5.52 25.70
CA ARG A 848 11.64 -4.33 24.87
C ARG A 848 10.40 -3.54 25.30
N ARG A 849 9.33 -4.22 25.76
CA ARG A 849 8.14 -3.56 26.30
C ARG A 849 8.50 -2.79 27.58
N ILE A 850 9.20 -3.44 28.52
CA ILE A 850 9.67 -2.80 29.76
C ILE A 850 10.57 -1.58 29.42
N ARG A 851 11.50 -1.76 28.48
CA ARG A 851 12.35 -0.64 28.02
C ARG A 851 11.52 0.51 27.43
N GLY A 852 10.50 0.19 26.62
CA GLY A 852 9.58 1.17 26.04
C GLY A 852 8.80 1.93 27.11
N ASP A 853 8.34 1.23 28.14
CA ASP A 853 7.64 1.81 29.28
C ASP A 853 8.54 2.79 30.04
N MET A 854 9.81 2.43 30.32
CA MET A 854 10.76 3.32 31.00
C MET A 854 11.08 4.57 30.18
N ILE A 855 11.24 4.43 28.88
CA ILE A 855 11.48 5.58 27.98
C ILE A 855 10.28 6.53 27.99
N LEU A 856 9.06 6.01 27.97
CA LEU A 856 7.86 6.84 27.98
C LEU A 856 7.67 7.53 29.34
N THR A 857 7.92 6.81 30.46
CA THR A 857 7.87 7.39 31.81
C THR A 857 8.87 8.54 31.93
N TYR A 858 10.11 8.34 31.48
CA TYR A 858 11.12 9.40 31.41
C TYR A 858 10.63 10.62 30.62
N ARG A 859 10.03 10.39 29.44
CA ARG A 859 9.55 11.49 28.56
C ARG A 859 8.40 12.27 29.20
N LEU A 860 7.46 11.58 29.84
CA LEU A 860 6.33 12.21 30.53
C LEU A 860 6.82 13.06 31.70
N ILE A 861 7.59 12.50 32.63
CA ILE A 861 8.04 13.19 33.84
C ILE A 861 8.94 14.40 33.50
N ASN A 862 9.76 14.30 32.44
CA ASN A 862 10.64 15.36 32.01
C ASN A 862 10.00 16.33 30.96
N GLY A 863 8.67 16.34 30.83
CA GLY A 863 7.94 17.26 29.93
C GLY A 863 8.32 17.17 28.46
N LYS A 864 8.79 15.98 27.98
CA LYS A 864 9.13 15.73 26.58
C LYS A 864 7.92 15.24 25.77
N GLU A 865 6.79 15.03 26.42
CA GLU A 865 5.45 14.81 25.84
C GLU A 865 4.58 15.99 26.23
N ASN A 866 3.73 16.45 25.32
CA ASN A 866 2.78 17.53 25.59
C ASN A 866 1.49 16.97 26.24
N VAL A 867 1.67 16.29 27.38
CA VAL A 867 0.61 15.73 28.22
C VAL A 867 1.06 15.88 29.68
N ASP A 868 0.17 16.33 30.55
CA ASP A 868 0.49 16.49 31.97
C ASP A 868 0.75 15.12 32.61
N TYR A 869 1.99 14.90 33.07
CA TYR A 869 2.40 13.66 33.72
C TYR A 869 1.63 13.40 35.03
N ARG A 870 1.11 14.45 35.70
CA ARG A 870 0.34 14.35 36.95
C ARG A 870 -0.95 13.53 36.76
N LYS A 871 -1.45 13.47 35.53
CA LYS A 871 -2.57 12.58 35.20
C LYS A 871 -2.22 11.10 35.41
N PHE A 872 -0.98 10.72 35.24
CA PHE A 872 -0.51 9.33 35.32
C PHE A 872 0.22 9.01 36.63
N PHE A 873 0.96 9.97 37.17
CA PHE A 873 1.91 9.75 38.23
C PHE A 873 1.81 10.83 39.31
N THR A 874 1.76 10.38 40.57
CA THR A 874 2.00 11.23 41.75
C THR A 874 3.44 10.98 42.20
N LEU A 875 4.26 12.03 42.15
CA LEU A 875 5.62 11.94 42.71
C LEU A 875 5.57 11.95 44.23
N VAL A 876 6.55 11.31 44.87
CA VAL A 876 6.71 11.35 46.30
C VAL A 876 7.26 12.71 46.69
N ASP A 877 6.70 13.36 47.73
CA ASP A 877 7.18 14.65 48.21
C ASP A 877 8.62 14.58 48.72
N ASP A 878 9.40 15.62 48.50
CA ASP A 878 10.81 15.77 48.89
C ASP A 878 11.03 15.75 50.43
N HIS A 879 9.98 15.85 51.24
CA HIS A 879 10.05 15.78 52.70
C HIS A 879 10.44 14.39 53.25
N TYR A 880 10.38 13.35 52.40
CA TYR A 880 10.80 12.01 52.75
C TYR A 880 12.18 11.73 52.20
N ASP A 881 13.22 11.65 53.06
CA ASP A 881 14.58 11.25 52.67
C ASP A 881 14.60 9.78 52.22
N LEU A 882 14.12 9.54 51.01
CA LEU A 882 14.05 8.19 50.44
C LEU A 882 15.36 7.86 49.72
N ARG A 883 15.91 6.68 50.02
CA ARG A 883 17.11 6.18 49.31
C ARG A 883 16.85 6.04 47.81
N GLY A 884 17.71 6.63 46.97
CA GLY A 884 17.67 6.58 45.51
C GLY A 884 17.30 7.93 44.92
N HIS A 885 16.81 7.97 43.67
CA HIS A 885 16.57 9.21 42.90
C HIS A 885 15.39 10.06 43.41
N SER A 886 15.44 11.36 43.15
CA SER A 886 14.47 12.38 43.58
C SER A 886 13.06 12.22 42.94
N MET A 887 12.95 11.66 41.69
CA MET A 887 11.69 11.55 40.92
C MET A 887 10.97 10.21 41.15
N LYS A 888 10.81 9.77 42.39
CA LYS A 888 10.08 8.53 42.70
C LYS A 888 8.59 8.71 42.54
N ILE A 889 7.94 7.68 42.04
CA ILE A 889 6.48 7.62 41.86
C ILE A 889 5.88 6.95 43.10
N ALA A 890 4.85 7.58 43.67
CA ALA A 890 4.11 7.05 44.82
C ALA A 890 3.41 5.73 44.46
N ARG A 891 3.43 4.79 45.39
CA ARG A 891 2.72 3.50 45.27
C ARG A 891 1.30 3.65 45.80
N THR A 892 0.34 3.19 45.01
CA THR A 892 -1.07 3.12 45.43
C THR A 892 -1.55 1.67 45.36
N ASN A 893 -2.43 1.29 46.32
CA ASN A 893 -3.05 -0.03 46.27
C ASN A 893 -4.14 -0.06 45.22
N MET A 894 -4.29 -1.18 44.53
CA MET A 894 -5.24 -1.39 43.45
C MET A 894 -6.03 -2.66 43.68
N SER A 895 -7.33 -2.58 43.33
CA SER A 895 -8.26 -3.69 43.51
C SER A 895 -8.28 -4.61 42.32
N LEU A 896 -8.23 -4.05 41.12
CA LEU A 896 -8.40 -4.80 39.85
C LEU A 896 -7.09 -4.98 39.11
N ASP A 897 -6.95 -6.14 38.48
CA ASP A 897 -5.78 -6.47 37.64
C ASP A 897 -5.69 -5.54 36.44
N VAL A 898 -6.82 -5.09 35.86
CA VAL A 898 -6.86 -4.17 34.74
C VAL A 898 -6.14 -2.85 35.09
N ARG A 899 -6.27 -2.38 36.34
CA ARG A 899 -5.58 -1.19 36.83
C ARG A 899 -4.14 -1.50 37.23
N ARG A 900 -3.91 -2.62 37.93
CA ARG A 900 -2.59 -3.05 38.40
C ARG A 900 -1.57 -3.20 37.26
N TYR A 901 -2.00 -3.78 36.11
CA TYR A 901 -1.14 -4.01 34.96
C TYR A 901 -1.20 -2.90 33.92
N PHE A 902 -1.99 -1.83 34.15
CA PHE A 902 -1.99 -0.66 33.27
C PHE A 902 -0.67 0.12 33.38
N PHE A 903 -0.33 0.87 32.33
CA PHE A 903 0.96 1.57 32.16
C PHE A 903 1.38 2.35 33.40
N SER A 904 0.54 3.26 33.89
CA SER A 904 0.87 4.15 35.02
C SER A 904 1.21 3.42 36.30
N ARG A 905 0.81 2.16 36.49
CA ARG A 905 0.98 1.37 37.70
C ARG A 905 2.08 0.31 37.56
N ARG A 906 2.13 -0.43 36.44
CA ARG A 906 3.14 -1.47 36.22
C ARG A 906 4.56 -0.91 36.16
N VAL A 907 4.74 0.36 35.74
CA VAL A 907 6.07 0.98 35.62
C VAL A 907 6.69 1.35 36.95
N VAL A 908 5.89 1.59 38.00
CA VAL A 908 6.32 2.18 39.28
C VAL A 908 7.48 1.43 39.91
N LYS A 909 7.39 0.09 40.03
CA LYS A 909 8.45 -0.73 40.67
C LYS A 909 9.79 -0.60 39.95
N LYS A 910 9.77 -0.71 38.61
CA LYS A 910 10.99 -0.64 37.79
C LYS A 910 11.54 0.78 37.74
N TRP A 911 10.68 1.79 37.61
CA TRP A 911 11.09 3.19 37.61
C TRP A 911 11.79 3.57 38.93
N ASN A 912 11.18 3.25 40.07
CA ASN A 912 11.73 3.56 41.37
C ASN A 912 13.05 2.81 41.69
N SER A 913 13.41 1.80 40.92
CA SER A 913 14.69 1.07 41.01
C SER A 913 15.81 1.66 40.16
N LEU A 914 15.53 2.67 39.33
CA LEU A 914 16.54 3.34 38.53
C LEU A 914 17.49 4.16 39.42
N SER A 915 18.65 4.51 38.87
CA SER A 915 19.61 5.40 39.56
C SER A 915 19.33 6.85 39.19
N GLU A 916 19.89 7.77 39.99
CA GLU A 916 19.84 9.22 39.74
C GLU A 916 20.32 9.55 38.30
N ASP A 917 21.49 9.04 37.89
CA ASP A 917 22.09 9.26 36.58
C ASP A 917 21.17 8.87 35.40
N GLU A 918 20.30 7.87 35.62
CA GLU A 918 19.33 7.44 34.61
C GLU A 918 18.19 8.44 34.52
N VAL A 919 17.63 8.83 35.67
CA VAL A 919 16.43 9.66 35.74
C VAL A 919 16.72 11.11 35.35
N GLU A 920 17.89 11.63 35.70
CA GLU A 920 18.37 12.98 35.39
C GLU A 920 19.09 13.10 34.05
N ALA A 921 19.07 12.07 33.21
CA ALA A 921 19.71 12.10 31.90
C ALA A 921 19.27 13.34 31.09
N PRO A 922 20.18 14.08 30.44
CA PRO A 922 19.89 15.38 29.82
C PRO A 922 18.99 15.29 28.58
N SER A 923 18.83 14.10 28.01
CA SER A 923 17.99 13.87 26.84
C SER A 923 17.48 12.43 26.80
N THR A 924 16.39 12.22 26.07
CA THR A 924 15.86 10.87 25.81
C THR A 924 16.92 9.94 25.18
N ALA A 925 17.84 10.48 24.37
CA ALA A 925 18.93 9.71 23.77
C ALA A 925 19.98 9.30 24.81
N ALA A 926 20.29 10.17 25.76
CA ALA A 926 21.18 9.88 26.89
C ALA A 926 20.56 8.84 27.82
N PHE A 927 19.29 9.00 28.22
CA PHE A 927 18.55 8.03 29.01
C PHE A 927 18.60 6.62 28.37
N LYS A 928 18.29 6.51 27.08
CA LYS A 928 18.34 5.22 26.37
C LYS A 928 19.73 4.58 26.43
N ARG A 929 20.80 5.36 26.30
CA ARG A 929 22.18 4.81 26.34
C ARG A 929 22.55 4.31 27.73
N ILE A 930 22.22 5.07 28.76
CA ILE A 930 22.54 4.72 30.17
C ILE A 930 21.74 3.48 30.56
N TYR A 931 20.44 3.48 30.32
CA TYR A 931 19.54 2.35 30.60
C TYR A 931 20.00 1.07 29.88
N ASP A 932 20.26 1.15 28.56
CA ASP A 932 20.69 -0.02 27.77
C ASP A 932 22.06 -0.57 28.21
N LYS A 933 22.97 0.29 28.71
CA LYS A 933 24.26 -0.13 29.26
C LYS A 933 24.08 -0.92 30.56
N LYS A 934 23.31 -0.40 31.51
CA LYS A 934 23.06 -1.05 32.81
C LYS A 934 22.32 -2.37 32.65
N GLU A 935 21.31 -2.45 31.77
CA GLU A 935 20.63 -3.72 31.53
C GLU A 935 21.54 -4.78 30.90
N LYS A 936 22.59 -4.39 30.17
CA LYS A 936 23.60 -5.32 29.65
C LYS A 936 24.60 -5.75 30.73
N ASP A 937 25.02 -4.83 31.59
CA ASP A 937 26.01 -5.09 32.64
C ASP A 937 25.39 -5.91 33.81
N GLY A 938 24.07 -5.84 33.99
CA GLY A 938 23.30 -6.62 34.97
C GLY A 938 22.85 -8.01 34.49
N ARG A 939 23.11 -8.36 33.24
CA ARG A 939 22.87 -9.68 32.64
C ARG A 939 24.17 -10.44 32.40
#